data_28eef8014b960555e5225f1a923de52a
#
_entry.id   28eef8014b960555e5225f1a923de52a
#
_cell.length_a   1.000
_cell.length_b   1.000
_cell.length_c   1.000
_cell.angle_alpha   90.00
_cell.angle_beta   90.00
_cell.angle_gamma   90.00
#
_symmetry.space_group_name_H-M   'P 1'
#
loop_
_entity.id
_entity.type
_entity.pdbx_description
1 polymer ?
#
loop_
_entity_poly.entity_id
_entity_poly.type
_entity_poly.pdbx_seq_one_letter_code
_entity_poly.pdbx_strand_id
1 'polypeptide(L)'
;MEIFETILIFIAVVILSSFVHTFIPKVPLAFIQIFLGMLLFITPIPVQFNFDSELFMVTMIAPLLFVEGVNVSRVHLRKYIKPVMMMALGLVITTVIGVGLFIHWIWPDLPIGAAFAIAAILCPTDAVAVQAITKGKVLPKGAMTILEGESLLNDAAGIISFKIAVGVLFTGAFSLVDAVQLFLIASIGGAVVGLLIGMALVRFRLTLMRRGYENINMFTIIQLLTPFVTYLIAELFHASGIIAAVVAGLVHGFERDRIMQVRTQLQMSYNHTWNILGYVLNGFVFSILGFLVPEVIIKIIKTEPHNLIFLIGITIVVALAVYLFRFVWVYVLYPYFYLAISPFQKMMTKNDDDNPTTEKPPKRSLYALIMTLCGVHGTISLAIALTLPYFLAGHHAFTYRNDLLFIASGMVIISLVVAQVLLPLLTKPAPKTVIGNMSFKVARIYILEQVIDYLNQKSTFETSFKYGNVIKEYHDKLAFLKTVEKDDENSKELERLQKIAFNVETKTLESLVDEGQITNSVLENYMRYAERTQVYRQASLIRRMIVLLRGALLKRRVQTRVNSASSLSVTDNLMELNKINKLVHYNVVSRLSKETTKDNTLEVGMVCDGYLMRIENLTPSNFFNSASEDTITKIKLNALREQRRILRELIDTDEVSEGTALKLREAINYDEMVIVDSMT
;
A
#
# COMPACT_ATOMS: atom_id res chain seq x y z
N MET A 1 -12.17 -9.88 28.70
CA MET A 1 -13.02 -10.46 27.64
C MET A 1 -13.60 -9.35 26.77
N GLU A 2 -14.26 -8.37 27.34
CA GLU A 2 -14.97 -7.29 26.59
C GLU A 2 -14.11 -6.49 25.61
N ILE A 3 -12.87 -6.11 25.97
CA ILE A 3 -11.96 -5.40 25.05
C ILE A 3 -11.58 -6.29 23.86
N PHE A 4 -11.34 -7.57 24.08
CA PHE A 4 -10.99 -8.51 23.01
C PHE A 4 -12.15 -8.72 22.04
N GLU A 5 -13.36 -8.86 22.57
CA GLU A 5 -14.60 -8.98 21.76
C GLU A 5 -14.82 -7.73 20.91
N THR A 6 -14.63 -6.54 21.51
CA THR A 6 -14.71 -5.26 20.81
C THR A 6 -13.70 -5.17 19.65
N ILE A 7 -12.45 -5.56 19.88
CA ILE A 7 -11.43 -5.58 18.82
C ILE A 7 -11.82 -6.53 17.69
N LEU A 8 -12.31 -7.74 18.02
CA LEU A 8 -12.76 -8.70 17.00
C LEU A 8 -13.94 -8.17 16.17
N ILE A 9 -14.89 -7.50 16.80
CA ILE A 9 -16.05 -6.90 16.12
C ILE A 9 -15.57 -5.83 15.12
N PHE A 10 -14.66 -4.92 15.52
CA PHE A 10 -14.14 -3.91 14.61
C PHE A 10 -13.30 -4.52 13.47
N ILE A 11 -12.51 -5.57 13.73
CA ILE A 11 -11.81 -6.31 12.67
C ILE A 11 -12.83 -6.93 11.70
N ALA A 12 -13.92 -7.50 12.19
CA ALA A 12 -14.98 -8.05 11.34
C ALA A 12 -15.64 -6.95 10.48
N VAL A 13 -15.85 -5.75 11.04
CA VAL A 13 -16.34 -4.57 10.29
C VAL A 13 -15.36 -4.17 9.18
N VAL A 14 -14.06 -4.18 9.46
CA VAL A 14 -13.01 -3.88 8.45
C VAL A 14 -13.04 -4.91 7.32
N ILE A 15 -13.16 -6.20 7.64
CA ILE A 15 -13.27 -7.27 6.63
C ILE A 15 -14.56 -7.11 5.80
N LEU A 16 -15.69 -6.87 6.46
CA LEU A 16 -16.97 -6.65 5.81
C LEU A 16 -16.94 -5.42 4.89
N SER A 17 -16.27 -4.34 5.32
CA SER A 17 -16.11 -3.14 4.50
C SER A 17 -15.37 -3.40 3.20
N SER A 18 -14.33 -4.23 3.25
CA SER A 18 -13.59 -4.66 2.05
C SER A 18 -14.46 -5.49 1.11
N PHE A 19 -15.25 -6.37 1.67
CA PHE A 19 -16.22 -7.17 0.90
C PHE A 19 -17.24 -6.27 0.20
N VAL A 20 -17.85 -5.33 0.92
CA VAL A 20 -18.80 -4.35 0.35
C VAL A 20 -18.15 -3.48 -0.73
N HIS A 21 -16.90 -3.03 -0.50
CA HIS A 21 -16.16 -2.22 -1.48
C HIS A 21 -15.95 -2.94 -2.82
N THR A 22 -15.88 -4.27 -2.82
CA THR A 22 -15.77 -5.07 -4.07
C THR A 22 -17.00 -4.90 -4.97
N PHE A 23 -18.18 -4.66 -4.40
CA PHE A 23 -19.41 -4.42 -5.15
C PHE A 23 -19.60 -2.95 -5.53
N ILE A 24 -19.06 -2.02 -4.74
CA ILE A 24 -19.23 -0.58 -4.93
C ILE A 24 -17.84 0.11 -4.98
N PRO A 25 -17.01 -0.18 -6.02
CA PRO A 25 -15.62 0.30 -6.07
C PRO A 25 -15.49 1.82 -6.29
N LYS A 26 -16.58 2.51 -6.62
CA LYS A 26 -16.62 3.97 -6.80
C LYS A 26 -16.64 4.73 -5.46
N VAL A 27 -17.04 4.09 -4.38
CA VAL A 27 -17.09 4.70 -3.04
C VAL A 27 -15.77 4.39 -2.32
N PRO A 28 -15.04 5.40 -1.84
CA PRO A 28 -13.82 5.18 -1.06
C PRO A 28 -14.09 4.29 0.16
N LEU A 29 -13.13 3.42 0.47
CA LEU A 29 -13.25 2.43 1.53
C LEU A 29 -13.55 3.08 2.89
N ALA A 30 -12.94 4.24 3.18
CA ALA A 30 -13.18 4.99 4.42
C ALA A 30 -14.66 5.31 4.66
N PHE A 31 -15.41 5.70 3.62
CA PHE A 31 -16.86 5.96 3.75
C PHE A 31 -17.64 4.70 4.11
N ILE A 32 -17.28 3.56 3.53
CA ILE A 32 -17.92 2.27 3.83
C ILE A 32 -17.63 1.87 5.28
N GLN A 33 -16.40 2.09 5.74
CA GLN A 33 -15.98 1.79 7.12
C GLN A 33 -16.72 2.69 8.13
N ILE A 34 -16.82 3.98 7.87
CA ILE A 34 -17.61 4.91 8.70
C ILE A 34 -19.07 4.49 8.73
N PHE A 35 -19.66 4.17 7.58
CA PHE A 35 -21.07 3.77 7.49
C PHE A 35 -21.35 2.46 8.26
N LEU A 36 -20.48 1.45 8.10
CA LEU A 36 -20.61 0.18 8.83
C LEU A 36 -20.37 0.37 10.33
N GLY A 37 -19.49 1.29 10.73
CA GLY A 37 -19.33 1.70 12.13
C GLY A 37 -20.61 2.34 12.71
N MET A 38 -21.29 3.22 11.94
CA MET A 38 -22.59 3.78 12.34
C MET A 38 -23.66 2.69 12.46
N LEU A 39 -23.67 1.73 11.53
CA LEU A 39 -24.60 0.60 11.57
C LEU A 39 -24.34 -0.29 12.79
N LEU A 40 -23.08 -0.52 13.15
CA LEU A 40 -22.69 -1.27 14.34
C LEU A 40 -23.26 -0.63 15.62
N PHE A 41 -23.27 0.70 15.72
CA PHE A 41 -23.85 1.40 16.87
C PHE A 41 -25.35 1.15 17.05
N ILE A 42 -26.09 0.92 15.96
CA ILE A 42 -27.54 0.65 16.00
C ILE A 42 -27.81 -0.80 16.41
N THR A 43 -26.81 -1.70 16.28
CA THR A 43 -27.00 -3.10 16.67
C THR A 43 -27.03 -3.27 18.19
N PRO A 44 -27.76 -4.27 18.73
CA PRO A 44 -27.80 -4.51 20.18
C PRO A 44 -26.53 -5.20 20.71
N ILE A 45 -25.44 -5.17 19.98
CA ILE A 45 -24.18 -5.76 20.39
C ILE A 45 -23.54 -4.85 21.45
N PRO A 46 -23.24 -5.32 22.66
CA PRO A 46 -22.63 -4.51 23.70
C PRO A 46 -21.15 -4.23 23.35
N VAL A 47 -20.91 -3.13 22.66
CA VAL A 47 -19.56 -2.63 22.43
C VAL A 47 -19.22 -1.68 23.56
N GLN A 48 -18.39 -2.11 24.51
CA GLN A 48 -17.86 -1.25 25.55
C GLN A 48 -16.47 -0.77 25.12
N PHE A 49 -16.38 0.48 24.75
CA PHE A 49 -15.12 1.10 24.33
C PHE A 49 -14.61 2.04 25.42
N ASN A 50 -13.83 1.48 26.37
CA ASN A 50 -13.06 2.29 27.30
C ASN A 50 -11.80 2.79 26.58
N PHE A 51 -11.85 4.04 26.12
CA PHE A 51 -10.78 4.64 25.34
C PHE A 51 -9.63 5.07 26.24
N ASP A 52 -8.51 4.35 26.17
CA ASP A 52 -7.23 4.77 26.71
C ASP A 52 -6.42 5.48 25.63
N SER A 53 -6.19 6.77 25.84
CA SER A 53 -5.54 7.63 24.84
C SER A 53 -4.05 7.25 24.63
N GLU A 54 -3.33 6.86 25.69
CA GLU A 54 -1.93 6.48 25.57
C GLU A 54 -1.79 5.15 24.84
N LEU A 55 -2.59 4.15 25.23
CA LEU A 55 -2.61 2.85 24.56
C LEU A 55 -2.95 3.01 23.07
N PHE A 56 -3.91 3.86 22.73
CA PHE A 56 -4.30 4.12 21.35
C PHE A 56 -3.16 4.78 20.54
N MET A 57 -2.48 5.76 21.12
CA MET A 57 -1.35 6.42 20.47
C MET A 57 -0.20 5.44 20.19
N VAL A 58 0.13 4.57 21.15
CA VAL A 58 1.20 3.57 21.00
C VAL A 58 0.80 2.49 20.00
N THR A 59 -0.42 1.94 20.14
CA THR A 59 -0.80 0.73 19.38
C THR A 59 -1.30 1.02 17.98
N MET A 60 -1.89 2.19 17.73
CA MET A 60 -2.50 2.54 16.43
C MET A 60 -1.72 3.61 15.70
N ILE A 61 -1.46 4.75 16.34
CA ILE A 61 -0.91 5.91 15.64
C ILE A 61 0.60 5.76 15.37
N ALA A 62 1.39 5.30 16.35
CA ALA A 62 2.83 5.16 16.16
C ALA A 62 3.19 4.18 15.02
N PRO A 63 2.57 2.97 14.89
CA PRO A 63 2.78 2.10 13.74
C PRO A 63 2.33 2.70 12.41
N LEU A 64 1.19 3.40 12.35
CA LEU A 64 0.70 4.05 11.13
C LEU A 64 1.72 5.07 10.62
N LEU A 65 2.15 5.98 11.47
CA LEU A 65 3.11 7.03 11.11
C LEU A 65 4.50 6.48 10.82
N PHE A 66 4.91 5.39 11.47
CA PHE A 66 6.14 4.68 11.11
C PHE A 66 6.09 4.15 9.68
N VAL A 67 4.97 3.52 9.27
CA VAL A 67 4.78 3.00 7.91
C VAL A 67 4.81 4.13 6.88
N GLU A 68 4.16 5.24 7.17
CA GLU A 68 4.20 6.43 6.31
C GLU A 68 5.66 6.91 6.15
N GLY A 69 6.42 7.02 7.26
CA GLY A 69 7.83 7.36 7.23
C GLY A 69 8.69 6.40 6.39
N VAL A 70 8.42 5.08 6.47
CA VAL A 70 9.10 4.06 5.66
C VAL A 70 8.78 4.23 4.17
N ASN A 71 7.56 4.61 3.81
CA ASN A 71 7.07 4.64 2.43
C ASN A 71 7.39 5.93 1.68
N VAL A 72 7.68 7.04 2.37
CA VAL A 72 8.01 8.32 1.73
C VAL A 72 9.22 8.21 0.81
N SER A 73 9.06 8.67 -0.43
CA SER A 73 10.15 8.78 -1.41
C SER A 73 11.10 9.93 -1.05
N ARG A 74 12.33 9.59 -0.69
CA ARG A 74 13.33 10.55 -0.21
C ARG A 74 13.89 11.44 -1.30
N VAL A 75 14.01 10.92 -2.51
CA VAL A 75 14.47 11.69 -3.67
C VAL A 75 13.49 12.83 -3.93
N HIS A 76 12.20 12.50 -3.92
CA HIS A 76 11.14 13.48 -4.09
C HIS A 76 11.01 14.42 -2.88
N LEU A 77 11.07 13.88 -1.65
CA LEU A 77 11.03 14.68 -0.43
C LEU A 77 12.17 15.71 -0.38
N ARG A 78 13.40 15.32 -0.73
CA ARG A 78 14.55 16.25 -0.78
C ARG A 78 14.35 17.35 -1.81
N LYS A 79 13.73 17.04 -2.95
CA LYS A 79 13.42 18.02 -4.00
C LYS A 79 12.39 19.06 -3.55
N TYR A 80 11.37 18.61 -2.80
CA TYR A 80 10.25 19.45 -2.36
C TYR A 80 10.30 19.80 -0.87
N ILE A 81 11.46 19.67 -0.21
CA ILE A 81 11.57 19.86 1.25
C ILE A 81 11.11 21.26 1.71
N LYS A 82 11.41 22.33 0.94
CA LYS A 82 10.97 23.69 1.28
C LYS A 82 9.44 23.83 1.26
N PRO A 83 8.72 23.50 0.16
CA PRO A 83 7.25 23.47 0.18
C PRO A 83 6.66 22.59 1.27
N VAL A 84 7.23 21.39 1.49
CA VAL A 84 6.78 20.48 2.53
C VAL A 84 6.89 21.13 3.92
N MET A 85 8.03 21.70 4.27
CA MET A 85 8.22 22.37 5.57
C MET A 85 7.29 23.59 5.74
N MET A 86 7.06 24.34 4.67
CA MET A 86 6.11 25.47 4.70
C MET A 86 4.67 25.01 4.95
N MET A 87 4.26 23.87 4.39
CA MET A 87 2.94 23.29 4.63
C MET A 87 2.87 22.63 6.00
N ALA A 88 3.84 21.80 6.34
CA ALA A 88 3.80 20.97 7.54
C ALA A 88 3.99 21.73 8.85
N LEU A 89 4.80 22.79 8.86
CA LEU A 89 5.04 23.60 10.06
C LEU A 89 4.42 24.99 9.94
N GLY A 90 4.66 25.69 8.82
CA GLY A 90 4.16 27.06 8.65
C GLY A 90 2.65 27.13 8.64
N LEU A 91 1.99 26.30 7.84
CA LEU A 91 0.53 26.25 7.78
C LEU A 91 -0.05 25.78 9.12
N VAL A 92 0.53 24.75 9.77
CA VAL A 92 0.04 24.26 11.07
C VAL A 92 0.05 25.34 12.12
N ILE A 93 1.19 26.04 12.31
CA ILE A 93 1.32 27.11 13.31
C ILE A 93 0.32 28.25 13.02
N THR A 94 0.24 28.67 11.75
CA THR A 94 -0.68 29.77 11.38
C THR A 94 -2.14 29.35 11.50
N THR A 95 -2.48 28.10 11.19
CA THR A 95 -3.84 27.56 11.35
C THR A 95 -4.20 27.43 12.83
N VAL A 96 -3.34 26.87 13.67
CA VAL A 96 -3.60 26.76 15.12
C VAL A 96 -3.86 28.12 15.72
N ILE A 97 -3.01 29.10 15.42
CA ILE A 97 -3.17 30.47 15.95
C ILE A 97 -4.41 31.15 15.33
N GLY A 98 -4.49 31.19 14.00
CA GLY A 98 -5.54 31.93 13.30
C GLY A 98 -6.94 31.34 13.49
N VAL A 99 -7.09 30.03 13.30
CA VAL A 99 -8.37 29.35 13.49
C VAL A 99 -8.72 29.26 14.98
N GLY A 100 -7.73 29.03 15.87
CA GLY A 100 -7.97 29.02 17.33
C GLY A 100 -8.50 30.36 17.85
N LEU A 101 -7.89 31.47 17.46
CA LEU A 101 -8.40 32.82 17.79
C LEU A 101 -9.78 33.09 17.17
N PHE A 102 -9.98 32.67 15.93
CA PHE A 102 -11.26 32.81 15.23
C PHE A 102 -12.38 32.04 15.92
N ILE A 103 -12.13 30.81 16.36
CA ILE A 103 -13.09 29.98 17.10
C ILE A 103 -13.42 30.67 18.43
N HIS A 104 -12.42 31.13 19.19
CA HIS A 104 -12.67 31.84 20.47
C HIS A 104 -13.43 33.17 20.27
N TRP A 105 -13.22 33.85 19.14
CA TRP A 105 -13.97 35.05 18.80
C TRP A 105 -15.45 34.77 18.50
N ILE A 106 -15.74 33.65 17.78
CA ILE A 106 -17.14 33.27 17.48
C ILE A 106 -17.83 32.61 18.68
N TRP A 107 -17.08 31.92 19.50
CA TRP A 107 -17.58 31.18 20.66
C TRP A 107 -16.80 31.61 21.92
N PRO A 108 -17.13 32.79 22.48
CA PRO A 108 -16.40 33.36 23.63
C PRO A 108 -16.49 32.52 24.91
N ASP A 109 -17.56 31.74 25.07
CA ASP A 109 -17.77 30.87 26.25
C ASP A 109 -16.79 29.67 26.24
N LEU A 110 -16.23 29.34 25.07
CA LEU A 110 -15.27 28.26 24.95
C LEU A 110 -13.90 28.70 25.50
N PRO A 111 -13.31 27.95 26.48
CA PRO A 111 -11.98 28.25 26.97
C PRO A 111 -10.97 28.37 25.85
N ILE A 112 -10.06 29.34 25.90
CA ILE A 112 -9.10 29.62 24.85
C ILE A 112 -8.22 28.37 24.54
N GLY A 113 -7.81 27.60 25.58
CA GLY A 113 -7.11 26.34 25.41
C GLY A 113 -7.90 25.30 24.61
N ALA A 114 -9.23 25.27 24.78
CA ALA A 114 -10.12 24.38 24.02
C ALA A 114 -10.26 24.82 22.55
N ALA A 115 -10.32 26.13 22.29
CA ALA A 115 -10.33 26.69 20.93
C ALA A 115 -9.04 26.38 20.17
N PHE A 116 -7.88 26.49 20.84
CA PHE A 116 -6.60 26.10 20.25
C PHE A 116 -6.47 24.58 20.12
N ALA A 117 -7.03 23.80 21.06
CA ALA A 117 -7.01 22.33 20.97
C ALA A 117 -7.78 21.85 19.74
N ILE A 118 -9.00 22.38 19.49
CA ILE A 118 -9.74 21.99 18.28
C ILE A 118 -9.03 22.46 17.00
N ALA A 119 -8.44 23.65 16.98
CA ALA A 119 -7.67 24.12 15.84
C ALA A 119 -6.46 23.19 15.55
N ALA A 120 -5.79 22.71 16.59
CA ALA A 120 -4.69 21.74 16.45
C ALA A 120 -5.16 20.36 15.98
N ILE A 121 -6.33 19.87 16.44
CA ILE A 121 -6.98 18.65 15.98
C ILE A 121 -7.27 18.70 14.46
N LEU A 122 -7.59 19.89 13.96
CA LEU A 122 -7.94 20.12 12.55
C LEU A 122 -6.72 20.43 11.65
N CYS A 123 -5.49 20.32 12.15
CA CYS A 123 -4.29 20.50 11.33
C CYS A 123 -3.86 19.25 10.57
N PRO A 124 -3.90 18.04 11.15
CA PRO A 124 -3.53 16.81 10.46
C PRO A 124 -4.35 16.56 9.20
N THR A 125 -3.67 16.12 8.13
CA THR A 125 -4.29 15.81 6.84
C THR A 125 -3.89 14.42 6.36
N ASP A 126 -4.76 13.76 5.59
CA ASP A 126 -4.59 12.37 5.14
C ASP A 126 -4.29 12.32 3.64
N ALA A 127 -3.02 12.18 3.28
CA ALA A 127 -2.59 12.02 1.90
C ALA A 127 -3.07 10.70 1.28
N VAL A 128 -3.28 9.64 2.07
CA VAL A 128 -3.75 8.33 1.60
C VAL A 128 -5.21 8.43 1.14
N ALA A 129 -6.05 9.14 1.89
CA ALA A 129 -7.42 9.42 1.48
C ALA A 129 -7.46 10.23 0.18
N VAL A 130 -6.61 11.24 0.03
CA VAL A 130 -6.48 12.03 -1.21
C VAL A 130 -6.06 11.15 -2.38
N GLN A 131 -5.07 10.28 -2.21
CA GLN A 131 -4.60 9.35 -3.24
C GLN A 131 -5.73 8.41 -3.69
N ALA A 132 -6.54 7.91 -2.76
CA ALA A 132 -7.68 7.06 -3.08
C ALA A 132 -8.75 7.81 -3.90
N ILE A 133 -9.08 9.06 -3.53
CA ILE A 133 -10.07 9.91 -4.21
C ILE A 133 -9.59 10.33 -5.61
N THR A 134 -8.30 10.61 -5.77
CA THR A 134 -7.72 11.10 -7.03
C THR A 134 -7.20 9.98 -7.93
N LYS A 135 -7.47 8.71 -7.59
CA LYS A 135 -7.07 7.56 -8.40
C LYS A 135 -7.59 7.69 -9.85
N GLY A 136 -6.68 7.63 -10.83
CA GLY A 136 -7.02 7.83 -12.25
C GLY A 136 -7.25 9.28 -12.65
N LYS A 137 -6.84 10.25 -11.84
CA LYS A 137 -6.85 11.69 -12.11
C LYS A 137 -5.44 12.28 -12.08
N VAL A 138 -5.23 13.36 -12.81
CA VAL A 138 -3.94 14.06 -12.82
C VAL A 138 -3.98 15.23 -11.86
N LEU A 139 -3.17 15.13 -10.81
CA LEU A 139 -2.86 16.27 -9.94
C LEU A 139 -1.74 17.13 -10.55
N PRO A 140 -1.63 18.42 -10.19
CA PRO A 140 -0.51 19.25 -10.58
C PRO A 140 0.83 18.60 -10.22
N LYS A 141 1.84 18.79 -11.08
CA LYS A 141 3.17 18.17 -10.91
C LYS A 141 3.77 18.47 -9.53
N GLY A 142 4.17 17.42 -8.81
CA GLY A 142 4.73 17.52 -7.47
C GLY A 142 3.70 17.69 -6.33
N ALA A 143 2.41 17.92 -6.64
CA ALA A 143 1.39 18.13 -5.61
C ALA A 143 1.27 16.94 -4.66
N MET A 144 1.21 15.70 -5.19
CA MET A 144 1.10 14.50 -4.36
C MET A 144 2.30 14.33 -3.42
N THR A 145 3.52 14.53 -3.93
CA THR A 145 4.74 14.47 -3.11
C THR A 145 4.76 15.52 -1.98
N ILE A 146 4.25 16.73 -2.27
CA ILE A 146 4.13 17.78 -1.24
C ILE A 146 3.10 17.37 -0.20
N LEU A 147 1.96 16.82 -0.61
CA LEU A 147 0.89 16.36 0.29
C LEU A 147 1.33 15.18 1.17
N GLU A 148 2.04 14.20 0.60
CA GLU A 148 2.62 13.09 1.37
C GLU A 148 3.64 13.57 2.41
N GLY A 149 4.52 14.50 2.03
CA GLY A 149 5.48 15.08 2.96
C GLY A 149 4.83 16.01 3.99
N GLU A 150 3.80 16.75 3.60
CA GLU A 150 2.99 17.57 4.50
C GLU A 150 2.32 16.68 5.55
N SER A 151 1.54 15.68 5.12
CA SER A 151 0.80 14.75 5.98
C SER A 151 1.71 14.13 7.06
N LEU A 152 2.88 13.62 6.66
CA LEU A 152 3.82 13.00 7.58
C LEU A 152 4.29 13.93 8.72
N LEU A 153 4.50 15.21 8.45
CA LEU A 153 5.07 16.15 9.40
C LEU A 153 4.01 16.99 10.13
N ASN A 154 2.89 17.33 9.47
CA ASN A 154 1.82 18.11 10.08
C ASN A 154 1.08 17.32 11.18
N ASP A 155 0.99 15.99 11.03
CA ASP A 155 0.41 15.11 12.04
C ASP A 155 1.15 15.24 13.37
N ALA A 156 2.48 15.15 13.30
CA ALA A 156 3.32 15.33 14.47
C ALA A 156 3.23 16.75 15.05
N ALA A 157 3.25 17.77 14.19
CA ALA A 157 3.13 19.17 14.61
C ALA A 157 1.76 19.45 15.22
N GLY A 158 0.67 18.90 14.66
CA GLY A 158 -0.68 18.98 15.18
C GLY A 158 -0.82 18.37 16.56
N ILE A 159 -0.27 17.17 16.78
CA ILE A 159 -0.30 16.47 18.08
C ILE A 159 0.45 17.26 19.15
N ILE A 160 1.63 17.81 18.84
CA ILE A 160 2.37 18.63 19.80
C ILE A 160 1.61 19.91 20.12
N SER A 161 1.09 20.59 19.10
CA SER A 161 0.26 21.79 19.30
C SER A 161 -0.98 21.50 20.15
N PHE A 162 -1.60 20.35 19.94
CA PHE A 162 -2.72 19.88 20.77
C PHE A 162 -2.30 19.64 22.22
N LYS A 163 -1.18 18.93 22.48
CA LYS A 163 -0.65 18.70 23.84
C LYS A 163 -0.40 20.05 24.56
N ILE A 164 0.15 21.04 23.84
CA ILE A 164 0.35 22.40 24.38
C ILE A 164 -0.99 23.06 24.71
N ALA A 165 -1.96 23.02 23.79
CA ALA A 165 -3.28 23.62 24.00
C ALA A 165 -4.05 22.98 25.17
N VAL A 166 -3.96 21.66 25.32
CA VAL A 166 -4.51 20.93 26.47
C VAL A 166 -3.78 21.33 27.78
N GLY A 167 -2.46 21.53 27.75
CA GLY A 167 -1.70 22.08 28.86
C GLY A 167 -2.24 23.45 29.31
N VAL A 168 -2.52 24.34 28.37
CA VAL A 168 -3.17 25.65 28.63
C VAL A 168 -4.57 25.46 29.23
N LEU A 169 -5.32 24.46 28.75
CA LEU A 169 -6.65 24.15 29.29
C LEU A 169 -6.59 23.71 30.76
N PHE A 170 -5.54 22.99 31.16
CA PHE A 170 -5.33 22.57 32.54
C PHE A 170 -4.80 23.66 33.45
N THR A 171 -3.90 24.51 32.95
CA THR A 171 -3.26 25.58 33.76
C THR A 171 -4.02 26.89 33.80
N GLY A 172 -4.90 27.10 32.80
CA GLY A 172 -5.59 28.38 32.61
C GLY A 172 -4.69 29.53 32.14
N ALA A 173 -3.40 29.32 31.96
CA ALA A 173 -2.42 30.33 31.57
C ALA A 173 -1.66 29.91 30.32
N PHE A 174 -1.46 30.85 29.39
CA PHE A 174 -0.65 30.65 28.20
C PHE A 174 0.67 31.40 28.32
N SER A 175 1.78 30.67 28.18
CA SER A 175 3.12 31.24 28.06
C SER A 175 3.71 30.86 26.69
N LEU A 176 4.01 31.86 25.89
CA LEU A 176 4.61 31.64 24.57
C LEU A 176 6.00 30.99 24.69
N VAL A 177 6.77 31.37 25.70
CA VAL A 177 8.12 30.84 25.93
C VAL A 177 8.04 29.34 26.25
N ASP A 178 7.15 28.94 27.17
CA ASP A 178 6.97 27.54 27.54
C ASP A 178 6.43 26.73 26.36
N ALA A 179 5.48 27.29 25.60
CA ALA A 179 4.93 26.62 24.41
C ALA A 179 6.00 26.36 23.35
N VAL A 180 6.84 27.34 23.04
CA VAL A 180 7.95 27.18 22.09
C VAL A 180 9.00 26.20 22.61
N GLN A 181 9.34 26.29 23.91
CA GLN A 181 10.30 25.38 24.52
C GLN A 181 9.80 23.94 24.49
N LEU A 182 8.54 23.68 24.88
CA LEU A 182 7.93 22.37 24.83
C LEU A 182 7.86 21.83 23.39
N PHE A 183 7.49 22.69 22.43
CA PHE A 183 7.46 22.30 21.02
C PHE A 183 8.83 21.88 20.50
N LEU A 184 9.88 22.64 20.82
CA LEU A 184 11.25 22.32 20.40
C LEU A 184 11.80 21.07 21.09
N ILE A 185 11.60 20.92 22.39
CA ILE A 185 12.05 19.73 23.14
C ILE A 185 11.33 18.48 22.59
N ALA A 186 10.01 18.52 22.44
CA ALA A 186 9.25 17.39 21.93
C ALA A 186 9.67 17.03 20.50
N SER A 187 9.82 18.03 19.62
CA SER A 187 10.12 17.82 18.20
C SER A 187 11.57 17.38 17.98
N ILE A 188 12.53 18.12 18.49
CA ILE A 188 13.96 17.82 18.31
C ILE A 188 14.35 16.59 19.12
N GLY A 189 13.88 16.48 20.36
CA GLY A 189 14.12 15.31 21.20
C GLY A 189 13.57 14.04 20.56
N GLY A 190 12.31 14.09 20.07
CA GLY A 190 11.69 12.97 19.35
C GLY A 190 12.47 12.59 18.10
N ALA A 191 12.90 13.58 17.30
CA ALA A 191 13.68 13.33 16.09
C ALA A 191 15.06 12.70 16.41
N VAL A 192 15.75 13.17 17.45
CA VAL A 192 17.05 12.61 17.88
C VAL A 192 16.89 11.19 18.38
N VAL A 193 15.92 10.92 19.26
CA VAL A 193 15.65 9.57 19.77
C VAL A 193 15.27 8.63 18.63
N GLY A 194 14.37 9.04 17.75
CA GLY A 194 13.95 8.26 16.58
C GLY A 194 15.11 7.92 15.65
N LEU A 195 16.00 8.88 15.42
CA LEU A 195 17.21 8.70 14.62
C LEU A 195 18.18 7.70 15.28
N LEU A 196 18.46 7.86 16.56
CA LEU A 196 19.42 7.01 17.28
C LEU A 196 18.91 5.57 17.41
N ILE A 197 17.68 5.39 17.86
CA ILE A 197 17.08 4.05 18.03
C ILE A 197 16.85 3.41 16.66
N GLY A 198 16.31 4.15 15.69
CA GLY A 198 16.15 3.67 14.32
C GLY A 198 17.47 3.18 13.71
N MET A 199 18.55 3.98 13.81
CA MET A 199 19.87 3.57 13.35
C MET A 199 20.44 2.38 14.12
N ALA A 200 20.24 2.31 15.44
CA ALA A 200 20.70 1.19 16.26
C ALA A 200 20.03 -0.12 15.82
N LEU A 201 18.70 -0.12 15.64
CA LEU A 201 17.95 -1.30 15.19
C LEU A 201 18.30 -1.71 13.77
N VAL A 202 18.49 -0.75 12.86
CA VAL A 202 18.95 -1.02 11.49
C VAL A 202 20.34 -1.64 11.51
N ARG A 203 21.29 -1.06 12.26
CA ARG A 203 22.64 -1.64 12.39
C ARG A 203 22.64 -3.02 13.02
N PHE A 204 21.80 -3.23 14.03
CA PHE A 204 21.63 -4.54 14.67
C PHE A 204 21.19 -5.58 13.63
N ARG A 205 20.12 -5.32 12.87
CA ARG A 205 19.66 -6.22 11.78
C ARG A 205 20.76 -6.48 10.76
N LEU A 206 21.40 -5.42 10.24
CA LEU A 206 22.48 -5.58 9.25
C LEU A 206 23.66 -6.41 9.78
N THR A 207 23.98 -6.29 11.07
CA THR A 207 25.04 -7.08 11.70
C THR A 207 24.67 -8.55 11.79
N LEU A 208 23.42 -8.86 12.15
CA LEU A 208 22.91 -10.23 12.16
C LEU A 208 22.95 -10.84 10.75
N MET A 209 22.48 -10.10 9.75
CA MET A 209 22.51 -10.54 8.34
C MET A 209 23.94 -10.81 7.85
N ARG A 210 24.92 -9.97 8.22
CA ARG A 210 26.34 -10.16 7.88
C ARG A 210 26.95 -11.39 8.54
N ARG A 211 26.42 -11.81 9.69
CA ARG A 211 26.85 -13.03 10.42
C ARG A 211 26.15 -14.29 9.92
N GLY A 212 25.36 -14.21 8.85
CA GLY A 212 24.70 -15.37 8.23
C GLY A 212 23.38 -15.77 8.86
N TYR A 213 22.80 -14.96 9.75
CA TYR A 213 21.45 -15.21 10.22
C TYR A 213 20.45 -14.85 9.11
N GLU A 214 19.61 -15.82 8.66
CA GLU A 214 18.73 -15.66 7.51
C GLU A 214 17.24 -15.78 7.84
N ASN A 215 16.87 -15.69 9.11
CA ASN A 215 15.49 -15.85 9.54
C ASN A 215 14.65 -14.60 9.20
N ILE A 216 13.85 -14.69 8.13
CA ILE A 216 12.98 -13.61 7.64
C ILE A 216 11.97 -13.18 8.70
N ASN A 217 11.39 -14.15 9.44
CA ASN A 217 10.38 -13.86 10.46
C ASN A 217 10.96 -13.03 11.60
N MET A 218 12.19 -13.37 12.06
CA MET A 218 12.88 -12.61 13.10
C MET A 218 13.11 -11.15 12.67
N PHE A 219 13.57 -10.92 11.45
CA PHE A 219 13.79 -9.56 10.94
C PHE A 219 12.49 -8.77 10.77
N THR A 220 11.41 -9.44 10.35
CA THR A 220 10.09 -8.81 10.24
C THR A 220 9.55 -8.42 11.61
N ILE A 221 9.70 -9.27 12.64
CA ILE A 221 9.27 -8.98 14.01
C ILE A 221 10.07 -7.81 14.60
N ILE A 222 11.40 -7.76 14.40
CA ILE A 222 12.22 -6.62 14.85
C ILE A 222 11.71 -5.31 14.23
N GLN A 223 11.38 -5.32 12.94
CA GLN A 223 10.85 -4.13 12.32
C GLN A 223 9.43 -3.77 12.80
N LEU A 224 8.60 -4.78 13.04
CA LEU A 224 7.25 -4.59 13.59
C LEU A 224 7.28 -3.97 15.00
N LEU A 225 8.24 -4.36 15.81
CA LEU A 225 8.43 -3.82 17.17
C LEU A 225 9.05 -2.42 17.17
N THR A 226 9.72 -2.00 16.09
CA THR A 226 10.45 -0.73 16.04
C THR A 226 9.61 0.49 16.43
N PRO A 227 8.40 0.75 15.90
CA PRO A 227 7.61 1.92 16.26
C PRO A 227 7.24 1.94 17.75
N PHE A 228 6.93 0.78 18.34
CA PHE A 228 6.56 0.68 19.75
C PHE A 228 7.76 1.01 20.64
N VAL A 229 8.90 0.37 20.40
CA VAL A 229 10.14 0.59 21.16
C VAL A 229 10.59 2.04 21.06
N THR A 230 10.54 2.61 19.86
CA THR A 230 10.97 3.99 19.62
C THR A 230 10.05 4.99 20.29
N TYR A 231 8.73 4.74 20.24
CA TYR A 231 7.74 5.56 20.93
C TYR A 231 7.95 5.56 22.44
N LEU A 232 8.01 4.37 23.06
CA LEU A 232 8.16 4.22 24.51
C LEU A 232 9.47 4.85 25.04
N ILE A 233 10.57 4.65 24.33
CA ILE A 233 11.85 5.25 24.72
C ILE A 233 11.80 6.79 24.62
N ALA A 234 11.16 7.34 23.59
CA ALA A 234 11.04 8.79 23.47
C ALA A 234 10.20 9.41 24.61
N GLU A 235 9.06 8.81 24.96
CA GLU A 235 8.24 9.28 26.07
C GLU A 235 8.97 9.20 27.42
N LEU A 236 9.86 8.21 27.63
CA LEU A 236 10.73 8.15 28.82
C LEU A 236 11.65 9.37 28.95
N PHE A 237 12.06 9.96 27.82
CA PHE A 237 12.87 11.19 27.77
C PHE A 237 12.04 12.47 27.65
N HIS A 238 10.74 12.40 27.88
CA HIS A 238 9.79 13.52 27.70
C HIS A 238 9.83 14.14 26.30
N ALA A 239 10.24 13.35 25.31
CA ALA A 239 10.23 13.70 23.89
C ALA A 239 9.00 13.11 23.20
N SER A 240 8.64 13.60 22.02
CA SER A 240 7.48 13.06 21.30
C SER A 240 7.75 11.68 20.74
N GLY A 241 7.06 10.66 21.29
CA GLY A 241 7.09 9.28 20.80
C GLY A 241 6.63 9.15 19.35
N ILE A 242 5.71 9.99 18.93
CA ILE A 242 5.18 10.03 17.58
C ILE A 242 6.23 10.50 16.57
N ILE A 243 6.90 11.62 16.85
CA ILE A 243 8.01 12.09 15.98
C ILE A 243 9.13 11.05 15.95
N ALA A 244 9.42 10.42 17.08
CA ALA A 244 10.43 9.38 17.13
C ALA A 244 10.07 8.19 16.23
N ALA A 245 8.80 7.73 16.23
CA ALA A 245 8.33 6.67 15.34
C ALA A 245 8.43 7.06 13.87
N VAL A 246 8.02 8.28 13.49
CA VAL A 246 8.14 8.81 12.11
C VAL A 246 9.60 8.82 11.65
N VAL A 247 10.50 9.37 12.46
CA VAL A 247 11.92 9.48 12.09
C VAL A 247 12.58 8.10 12.03
N ALA A 248 12.23 7.19 12.94
CA ALA A 248 12.67 5.80 12.84
C ALA A 248 12.17 5.14 11.54
N GLY A 249 10.92 5.40 11.14
CA GLY A 249 10.37 4.98 9.84
C GLY A 249 11.18 5.51 8.66
N LEU A 250 11.52 6.79 8.64
CA LEU A 250 12.40 7.39 7.63
C LEU A 250 13.76 6.70 7.57
N VAL A 251 14.38 6.39 8.72
CA VAL A 251 15.66 5.67 8.81
C VAL A 251 15.55 4.26 8.23
N HIS A 252 14.50 3.52 8.58
CA HIS A 252 14.24 2.17 8.05
C HIS A 252 13.97 2.18 6.54
N GLY A 253 13.33 3.21 6.07
CA GLY A 253 13.15 3.39 4.67
C GLY A 253 14.49 3.59 3.91
N PHE A 254 15.55 4.25 4.50
CA PHE A 254 16.90 4.31 3.89
C PHE A 254 17.57 2.94 3.79
N GLU A 255 17.34 2.09 4.78
CA GLU A 255 17.81 0.70 4.74
C GLU A 255 17.10 -0.08 3.64
N ARG A 256 15.77 0.04 3.55
CA ARG A 256 14.97 -0.62 2.52
C ARG A 256 15.54 -0.40 1.12
N ASP A 257 15.88 0.83 0.76
CA ASP A 257 16.41 1.15 -0.57
C ASP A 257 17.79 0.53 -0.83
N ARG A 258 18.58 0.29 0.22
CA ARG A 258 19.89 -0.40 0.11
C ARG A 258 19.77 -1.93 0.09
N ILE A 259 18.85 -2.50 0.85
CA ILE A 259 18.62 -3.96 0.93
C ILE A 259 17.85 -4.47 -0.30
N MET A 260 17.05 -3.63 -0.98
CA MET A 260 16.37 -3.95 -2.23
C MET A 260 17.27 -4.62 -3.28
N GLN A 261 18.57 -4.47 -3.16
CA GLN A 261 19.55 -5.04 -4.08
C GLN A 261 19.92 -6.48 -3.74
N VAL A 262 19.56 -6.99 -2.56
CA VAL A 262 20.17 -8.23 -2.03
C VAL A 262 19.15 -9.33 -1.69
N ARG A 263 17.94 -9.02 -1.21
CA ARG A 263 16.98 -10.06 -0.74
C ARG A 263 15.50 -9.67 -0.95
N THR A 264 14.96 -10.13 -2.05
CA THR A 264 13.56 -9.89 -2.46
C THR A 264 12.53 -10.47 -1.48
N GLN A 265 12.78 -11.66 -0.92
CA GLN A 265 11.85 -12.32 0.02
C GLN A 265 11.63 -11.49 1.29
N LEU A 266 12.69 -10.92 1.85
CA LEU A 266 12.60 -10.08 3.05
C LEU A 266 11.78 -8.83 2.79
N GLN A 267 11.97 -8.20 1.62
CA GLN A 267 11.21 -7.03 1.22
C GLN A 267 9.74 -7.35 0.98
N MET A 268 9.44 -8.49 0.33
CA MET A 268 8.05 -8.92 0.13
C MET A 268 7.35 -9.17 1.46
N SER A 269 8.02 -9.85 2.40
CA SER A 269 7.49 -10.08 3.75
C SER A 269 7.19 -8.76 4.46
N TYR A 270 8.11 -7.79 4.41
CA TYR A 270 7.92 -6.47 5.03
C TYR A 270 6.75 -5.71 4.43
N ASN A 271 6.74 -5.57 3.11
CA ASN A 271 5.68 -4.83 2.43
C ASN A 271 4.31 -5.47 2.66
N HIS A 272 4.24 -6.81 2.62
CA HIS A 272 3.00 -7.53 2.85
C HIS A 272 2.48 -7.36 4.28
N THR A 273 3.36 -7.52 5.28
CA THR A 273 3.00 -7.36 6.70
C THR A 273 2.52 -5.93 6.98
N TRP A 274 3.25 -4.91 6.51
CA TRP A 274 2.89 -3.52 6.76
C TRP A 274 1.64 -3.08 5.98
N ASN A 275 1.43 -3.58 4.77
CA ASN A 275 0.20 -3.30 4.01
C ASN A 275 -1.03 -3.87 4.72
N ILE A 276 -0.94 -5.09 5.26
CA ILE A 276 -2.05 -5.69 6.02
C ILE A 276 -2.28 -4.91 7.31
N LEU A 277 -1.22 -4.64 8.07
CA LEU A 277 -1.33 -3.93 9.35
C LEU A 277 -1.89 -2.52 9.15
N GLY A 278 -1.35 -1.74 8.21
CA GLY A 278 -1.83 -0.40 7.89
C GLY A 278 -3.29 -0.40 7.43
N TYR A 279 -3.67 -1.40 6.61
CA TYR A 279 -5.06 -1.59 6.19
C TYR A 279 -6.00 -1.82 7.39
N VAL A 280 -5.62 -2.71 8.31
CA VAL A 280 -6.44 -3.03 9.49
C VAL A 280 -6.49 -1.83 10.43
N LEU A 281 -5.37 -1.18 10.71
CA LEU A 281 -5.30 -0.03 11.62
C LEU A 281 -6.12 1.17 11.10
N ASN A 282 -5.97 1.53 9.82
CA ASN A 282 -6.76 2.60 9.21
C ASN A 282 -8.25 2.26 9.23
N GLY A 283 -8.61 1.03 8.85
CA GLY A 283 -9.99 0.58 8.87
C GLY A 283 -10.61 0.58 10.25
N PHE A 284 -9.84 0.20 11.26
CA PHE A 284 -10.25 0.23 12.66
C PHE A 284 -10.59 1.65 13.11
N VAL A 285 -9.72 2.63 12.82
CA VAL A 285 -9.95 4.03 13.19
C VAL A 285 -11.17 4.63 12.50
N PHE A 286 -11.35 4.39 11.19
CA PHE A 286 -12.55 4.87 10.49
C PHE A 286 -13.85 4.18 10.98
N SER A 287 -13.78 2.91 11.35
CA SER A 287 -14.93 2.20 11.92
C SER A 287 -15.30 2.72 13.32
N ILE A 288 -14.30 3.04 14.16
CA ILE A 288 -14.51 3.71 15.45
C ILE A 288 -15.15 5.10 15.24
N LEU A 289 -14.67 5.87 14.26
CA LEU A 289 -15.30 7.16 13.92
C LEU A 289 -16.79 6.97 13.66
N GLY A 290 -17.12 6.00 12.78
CA GLY A 290 -18.50 5.70 12.47
C GLY A 290 -19.33 5.32 13.69
N PHE A 291 -18.78 4.53 14.61
CA PHE A 291 -19.44 4.13 15.85
C PHE A 291 -19.66 5.29 16.83
N LEU A 292 -18.67 6.16 16.96
CA LEU A 292 -18.71 7.26 17.94
C LEU A 292 -19.58 8.44 17.51
N VAL A 293 -19.70 8.71 16.21
CA VAL A 293 -20.50 9.85 15.71
C VAL A 293 -21.96 9.79 16.20
N PRO A 294 -22.73 8.69 16.04
CA PRO A 294 -24.07 8.60 16.58
C PRO A 294 -24.12 8.70 18.11
N GLU A 295 -23.15 8.12 18.80
CA GLU A 295 -23.07 8.20 20.28
C GLU A 295 -22.95 9.64 20.76
N VAL A 296 -22.04 10.41 20.15
CA VAL A 296 -21.84 11.83 20.47
C VAL A 296 -23.09 12.64 20.16
N ILE A 297 -23.72 12.42 19.00
CA ILE A 297 -24.97 13.11 18.61
C ILE A 297 -26.09 12.83 19.63
N ILE A 298 -26.27 11.58 20.02
CA ILE A 298 -27.32 11.21 21.00
C ILE A 298 -27.03 11.83 22.37
N LYS A 299 -25.78 11.87 22.81
CA LYS A 299 -25.39 12.52 24.06
C LYS A 299 -25.75 14.04 24.02
N ILE A 300 -25.39 14.74 22.95
CA ILE A 300 -25.68 16.16 22.77
C ILE A 300 -27.18 16.41 22.77
N ILE A 301 -27.96 15.62 22.01
CA ILE A 301 -29.42 15.76 21.96
C ILE A 301 -30.08 15.54 23.33
N LYS A 302 -29.58 14.63 24.14
CA LYS A 302 -30.08 14.34 25.48
C LYS A 302 -29.71 15.40 26.50
N THR A 303 -28.54 16.02 26.36
CA THR A 303 -28.04 17.02 27.33
C THR A 303 -28.62 18.40 27.04
N GLU A 304 -28.55 18.88 25.79
CA GLU A 304 -29.06 20.21 25.38
C GLU A 304 -29.44 20.19 23.89
N PRO A 305 -30.72 19.89 23.55
CA PRO A 305 -31.14 19.74 22.16
C PRO A 305 -31.01 21.01 21.30
N HIS A 306 -31.01 22.20 21.89
CA HIS A 306 -30.82 23.45 21.16
C HIS A 306 -29.39 23.69 20.67
N ASN A 307 -28.39 23.02 21.26
CA ASN A 307 -26.99 23.19 20.88
C ASN A 307 -26.62 22.46 19.59
N LEU A 308 -27.38 21.47 19.13
CA LEU A 308 -27.04 20.70 17.93
C LEU A 308 -26.99 21.57 16.66
N ILE A 309 -27.99 22.47 16.48
CA ILE A 309 -28.03 23.40 15.33
C ILE A 309 -26.86 24.37 15.38
N PHE A 310 -26.54 24.88 16.58
CA PHE A 310 -25.36 25.72 16.80
C PHE A 310 -24.09 24.99 16.46
N LEU A 311 -23.91 23.73 16.90
CA LEU A 311 -22.74 22.93 16.65
C LEU A 311 -22.57 22.58 15.16
N ILE A 312 -23.66 22.31 14.44
CA ILE A 312 -23.60 22.14 12.98
C ILE A 312 -23.15 23.44 12.32
N GLY A 313 -23.73 24.57 12.72
CA GLY A 313 -23.36 25.88 12.20
C GLY A 313 -21.91 26.23 12.44
N ILE A 314 -21.41 26.06 13.66
CA ILE A 314 -20.01 26.34 13.99
C ILE A 314 -19.04 25.37 13.28
N THR A 315 -19.42 24.09 13.12
CA THR A 315 -18.63 23.13 12.35
C THR A 315 -18.44 23.56 10.90
N ILE A 316 -19.51 24.04 10.25
CA ILE A 316 -19.45 24.55 8.87
C ILE A 316 -18.57 25.81 8.80
N VAL A 317 -18.74 26.74 9.73
CA VAL A 317 -17.96 27.98 9.78
C VAL A 317 -16.47 27.69 10.02
N VAL A 318 -16.16 26.80 10.94
CA VAL A 318 -14.77 26.35 11.21
C VAL A 318 -14.19 25.65 9.99
N ALA A 319 -14.95 24.78 9.31
CA ALA A 319 -14.51 24.14 8.09
C ALA A 319 -14.16 25.16 6.99
N LEU A 320 -15.03 26.14 6.79
CA LEU A 320 -14.77 27.24 5.84
C LEU A 320 -13.53 28.06 6.23
N ALA A 321 -13.34 28.34 7.52
CA ALA A 321 -12.15 29.04 8.00
C ALA A 321 -10.87 28.25 7.72
N VAL A 322 -10.83 26.95 8.06
CA VAL A 322 -9.67 26.08 7.79
C VAL A 322 -9.36 26.05 6.29
N TYR A 323 -10.34 25.87 5.43
CA TYR A 323 -10.16 25.90 3.98
C TYR A 323 -9.68 27.26 3.48
N LEU A 324 -10.22 28.35 4.02
CA LEU A 324 -9.80 29.70 3.65
C LEU A 324 -8.34 29.97 4.05
N PHE A 325 -7.93 29.61 5.28
CA PHE A 325 -6.54 29.76 5.73
C PHE A 325 -5.60 28.94 4.82
N ARG A 326 -5.93 27.71 4.52
CA ARG A 326 -5.14 26.85 3.62
C ARG A 326 -5.09 27.42 2.20
N PHE A 327 -6.22 27.90 1.67
CA PHE A 327 -6.28 28.51 0.35
C PHE A 327 -5.38 29.75 0.27
N VAL A 328 -5.50 30.68 1.22
CA VAL A 328 -4.70 31.90 1.27
C VAL A 328 -3.22 31.58 1.40
N TRP A 329 -2.88 30.62 2.26
CA TRP A 329 -1.49 30.17 2.45
C TRP A 329 -0.87 29.64 1.16
N VAL A 330 -1.52 28.70 0.51
CA VAL A 330 -1.03 28.13 -0.76
C VAL A 330 -1.04 29.18 -1.87
N TYR A 331 -2.05 30.04 -1.91
CA TYR A 331 -2.13 31.10 -2.90
C TYR A 331 -0.98 32.09 -2.75
N VAL A 332 -0.67 32.55 -1.54
CA VAL A 332 0.43 33.50 -1.28
C VAL A 332 1.77 32.86 -1.58
N LEU A 333 1.99 31.61 -1.16
CA LEU A 333 3.26 30.90 -1.31
C LEU A 333 3.40 30.14 -2.63
N TYR A 334 2.43 30.26 -3.57
CA TYR A 334 2.47 29.59 -4.87
C TYR A 334 3.81 29.61 -5.60
N PRO A 335 4.59 30.74 -5.62
CA PRO A 335 5.88 30.76 -6.28
C PRO A 335 6.88 29.74 -5.73
N TYR A 336 6.82 29.46 -4.43
CA TYR A 336 7.72 28.51 -3.78
C TYR A 336 7.34 27.06 -4.08
N PHE A 337 6.05 26.78 -4.32
CA PHE A 337 5.54 25.46 -4.67
C PHE A 337 5.85 25.07 -6.11
N TYR A 338 5.73 26.01 -7.03
CA TYR A 338 5.84 25.74 -8.46
C TYR A 338 7.19 26.09 -9.08
N LEU A 339 7.87 27.14 -8.58
CA LEU A 339 9.16 27.61 -9.08
C LEU A 339 10.38 26.86 -8.51
N ALA A 340 10.18 25.83 -7.69
CA ALA A 340 11.25 24.94 -7.20
C ALA A 340 11.90 24.08 -8.30
N ILE A 341 11.57 24.32 -9.57
CA ILE A 341 12.35 23.87 -10.72
C ILE A 341 13.68 24.62 -10.67
N SER A 342 14.75 23.90 -10.39
CA SER A 342 16.11 24.40 -10.26
C SER A 342 16.45 25.42 -11.39
N PRO A 343 17.12 26.56 -11.08
CA PRO A 343 17.64 27.46 -12.11
C PRO A 343 18.53 26.76 -13.14
N PHE A 344 19.17 25.66 -12.76
CA PHE A 344 20.00 24.81 -13.61
C PHE A 344 19.17 24.04 -14.66
N GLN A 345 17.98 23.58 -14.30
CA GLN A 345 17.05 22.93 -15.22
C GLN A 345 16.45 23.93 -16.23
N LYS A 346 16.25 25.21 -15.82
CA LYS A 346 15.88 26.30 -16.73
C LYS A 346 16.97 26.61 -17.75
N MET A 347 18.23 26.41 -17.40
CA MET A 347 19.36 26.66 -18.31
C MET A 347 19.49 25.51 -19.35
N MET A 348 19.18 24.27 -18.97
CA MET A 348 19.24 23.12 -19.88
C MET A 348 18.03 23.05 -20.83
N THR A 349 16.87 23.51 -20.41
CA THR A 349 15.66 23.52 -21.27
C THR A 349 15.54 24.74 -22.18
N LYS A 350 16.51 25.68 -22.15
CA LYS A 350 16.49 26.86 -23.01
C LYS A 350 16.83 26.58 -24.49
N ASN A 351 17.29 25.37 -24.81
CA ASN A 351 17.65 24.94 -26.17
C ASN A 351 16.60 24.03 -26.84
N ASP A 352 15.48 23.72 -26.16
CA ASP A 352 14.41 22.86 -26.72
C ASP A 352 13.11 23.66 -26.86
N ASP A 353 13.12 24.71 -27.68
CA ASP A 353 11.91 25.47 -28.03
C ASP A 353 10.93 24.68 -28.94
N ASP A 354 11.30 23.47 -29.38
CA ASP A 354 10.50 22.63 -30.27
C ASP A 354 9.84 21.40 -29.60
N ASN A 355 9.92 21.26 -28.27
CA ASN A 355 9.31 20.11 -27.60
C ASN A 355 7.96 20.48 -26.94
N PRO A 356 6.79 20.04 -27.48
CA PRO A 356 5.45 20.44 -27.04
C PRO A 356 5.02 19.86 -25.68
N THR A 357 5.94 19.30 -24.88
CA THR A 357 5.64 18.62 -23.61
C THR A 357 5.79 19.48 -22.35
N THR A 358 6.11 20.78 -22.46
CA THR A 358 6.09 21.68 -21.30
C THR A 358 4.63 22.08 -21.01
N GLU A 359 3.97 21.32 -20.15
CA GLU A 359 2.68 21.72 -19.58
C GLU A 359 2.76 23.12 -18.99
N LYS A 360 1.91 24.02 -19.48
CA LYS A 360 1.80 25.37 -18.91
C LYS A 360 1.45 25.26 -17.43
N PRO A 361 2.12 26.07 -16.56
CA PRO A 361 1.82 26.06 -15.14
C PRO A 361 0.32 26.29 -14.91
N PRO A 362 -0.31 25.54 -13.97
CA PRO A 362 -1.71 25.74 -13.67
C PRO A 362 -1.92 27.16 -13.12
N LYS A 363 -3.07 27.74 -13.37
CA LYS A 363 -3.43 29.05 -12.81
C LYS A 363 -3.27 29.01 -11.30
N ARG A 364 -2.66 30.04 -10.71
CA ARG A 364 -2.38 30.15 -9.27
C ARG A 364 -3.61 29.85 -8.40
N SER A 365 -4.79 30.37 -8.76
CA SER A 365 -6.05 30.12 -8.05
C SER A 365 -6.50 28.67 -8.14
N LEU A 366 -6.38 28.04 -9.32
CA LEU A 366 -6.74 26.63 -9.50
C LEU A 366 -5.82 25.70 -8.73
N TYR A 367 -4.50 25.98 -8.74
CA TYR A 367 -3.53 25.22 -7.95
C TYR A 367 -3.84 25.33 -6.45
N ALA A 368 -4.05 26.57 -5.95
CA ALA A 368 -4.39 26.79 -4.56
C ALA A 368 -5.69 26.08 -4.18
N LEU A 369 -6.72 26.12 -5.03
CA LEU A 369 -7.98 25.44 -4.79
C LEU A 369 -7.82 23.91 -4.73
N ILE A 370 -7.10 23.31 -5.68
CA ILE A 370 -6.83 21.86 -5.67
C ILE A 370 -6.07 21.46 -4.40
N MET A 371 -4.98 22.18 -4.05
CA MET A 371 -4.20 21.89 -2.85
C MET A 371 -5.01 22.08 -1.55
N THR A 372 -5.98 23.01 -1.55
CA THR A 372 -6.90 23.23 -0.43
C THR A 372 -7.85 22.05 -0.26
N LEU A 373 -8.46 21.59 -1.36
CA LEU A 373 -9.37 20.46 -1.35
C LEU A 373 -8.67 19.12 -1.07
N CYS A 374 -7.37 19.05 -1.34
CA CYS A 374 -6.52 17.92 -0.92
C CYS A 374 -6.20 17.93 0.59
N GLY A 375 -6.56 18.96 1.33
CA GLY A 375 -6.49 18.98 2.80
C GLY A 375 -7.62 18.17 3.42
N VAL A 376 -7.65 16.87 3.17
CA VAL A 376 -8.63 15.94 3.73
C VAL A 376 -8.19 15.55 5.13
N HIS A 377 -9.08 15.68 6.12
CA HIS A 377 -8.82 15.22 7.47
C HIS A 377 -9.12 13.74 7.59
N GLY A 378 -8.26 13.02 8.30
CA GLY A 378 -8.30 11.55 8.35
C GLY A 378 -8.32 10.99 9.76
N THR A 379 -7.74 9.81 9.86
CA THR A 379 -7.70 9.00 11.08
C THR A 379 -7.01 9.70 12.24
N ILE A 380 -5.95 10.47 11.97
CA ILE A 380 -5.12 11.10 13.02
C ILE A 380 -5.85 12.27 13.67
N SER A 381 -6.58 13.10 12.93
CA SER A 381 -7.41 14.16 13.50
C SER A 381 -8.41 13.61 14.52
N LEU A 382 -9.08 12.51 14.17
CA LEU A 382 -10.00 11.85 15.10
C LEU A 382 -9.28 11.25 16.30
N ALA A 383 -8.16 10.58 16.06
CA ALA A 383 -7.36 9.97 17.11
C ALA A 383 -6.98 11.00 18.17
N ILE A 384 -6.50 12.18 17.74
CA ILE A 384 -6.19 13.30 18.64
C ILE A 384 -7.45 13.78 19.37
N ALA A 385 -8.57 13.92 18.67
CA ALA A 385 -9.83 14.37 19.28
C ALA A 385 -10.28 13.43 20.42
N LEU A 386 -10.12 12.12 20.24
CA LEU A 386 -10.47 11.13 21.25
C LEU A 386 -9.60 11.23 22.52
N THR A 387 -8.39 11.80 22.42
CA THR A 387 -7.52 12.02 23.58
C THR A 387 -7.88 13.25 24.40
N LEU A 388 -8.92 14.01 24.03
CA LEU A 388 -9.44 15.12 24.84
C LEU A 388 -9.79 14.61 26.26
N PRO A 389 -9.35 15.34 27.33
CA PRO A 389 -9.55 14.90 28.69
C PRO A 389 -11.03 14.86 29.07
N TYR A 390 -11.40 13.91 29.92
CA TYR A 390 -12.75 13.86 30.53
C TYR A 390 -12.90 14.86 31.67
N PHE A 391 -11.81 15.10 32.41
CA PHE A 391 -11.76 15.97 33.58
C PHE A 391 -10.62 16.98 33.44
N LEU A 392 -10.84 18.18 33.93
CA LEU A 392 -9.87 19.26 34.06
C LEU A 392 -9.21 19.25 35.45
N ALA A 393 -8.30 20.18 35.70
CA ALA A 393 -7.69 20.37 37.01
C ALA A 393 -8.78 20.57 38.08
N GLY A 394 -8.66 19.87 39.23
CA GLY A 394 -9.65 19.87 40.28
C GLY A 394 -10.84 18.90 40.09
N HIS A 395 -10.71 17.91 39.22
CA HIS A 395 -11.73 16.90 38.90
C HIS A 395 -13.05 17.45 38.35
N HIS A 396 -13.06 18.66 37.80
CA HIS A 396 -14.21 19.19 37.10
C HIS A 396 -14.39 18.54 35.74
N ALA A 397 -15.60 18.04 35.42
CA ALA A 397 -15.89 17.47 34.12
C ALA A 397 -15.66 18.49 33.00
N PHE A 398 -14.99 18.10 31.93
CA PHE A 398 -14.79 18.95 30.76
C PHE A 398 -16.05 18.96 29.90
N THR A 399 -16.93 19.95 30.13
CA THR A 399 -18.26 20.05 29.53
C THR A 399 -18.22 20.06 28.00
N TYR A 400 -17.24 20.75 27.40
CA TYR A 400 -17.16 20.96 25.96
C TYR A 400 -16.54 19.76 25.20
N ARG A 401 -16.14 18.67 25.88
CA ARG A 401 -15.49 17.52 25.24
C ARG A 401 -16.31 16.93 24.09
N ASN A 402 -17.62 16.72 24.31
CA ASN A 402 -18.48 16.13 23.29
C ASN A 402 -18.71 17.09 22.11
N ASP A 403 -18.78 18.40 22.37
CA ASP A 403 -18.91 19.42 21.33
C ASP A 403 -17.68 19.46 20.43
N LEU A 404 -16.48 19.43 21.02
CA LEU A 404 -15.22 19.37 20.26
C LEU A 404 -15.09 18.06 19.46
N LEU A 405 -15.51 16.92 20.02
CA LEU A 405 -15.58 15.65 19.29
C LEU A 405 -16.56 15.72 18.11
N PHE A 406 -17.71 16.37 18.29
CA PHE A 406 -18.67 16.59 17.22
C PHE A 406 -18.08 17.43 16.08
N ILE A 407 -17.43 18.55 16.41
CA ILE A 407 -16.79 19.43 15.42
C ILE A 407 -15.69 18.70 14.68
N ALA A 408 -14.82 17.96 15.39
CA ALA A 408 -13.74 17.19 14.78
C ALA A 408 -14.27 16.09 13.84
N SER A 409 -15.25 15.32 14.29
CA SER A 409 -15.89 14.27 13.49
C SER A 409 -16.62 14.84 12.27
N GLY A 410 -17.35 15.94 12.46
CA GLY A 410 -18.02 16.66 11.39
C GLY A 410 -17.04 17.18 10.34
N MET A 411 -15.88 17.73 10.77
CA MET A 411 -14.84 18.20 9.86
C MET A 411 -14.24 17.06 9.02
N VAL A 412 -14.00 15.89 9.62
CA VAL A 412 -13.51 14.71 8.87
C VAL A 412 -14.52 14.32 7.79
N ILE A 413 -15.80 14.23 8.13
CA ILE A 413 -16.87 13.88 7.17
C ILE A 413 -16.99 14.95 6.08
N ILE A 414 -17.04 16.24 6.45
CA ILE A 414 -17.14 17.35 5.48
C ILE A 414 -15.96 17.32 4.53
N SER A 415 -14.73 17.17 5.04
CA SER A 415 -13.53 17.20 4.20
C SER A 415 -13.50 16.03 3.21
N LEU A 416 -13.86 14.83 3.63
CA LEU A 416 -13.97 13.65 2.77
C LEU A 416 -15.03 13.86 1.68
N VAL A 417 -16.24 14.33 2.04
CA VAL A 417 -17.33 14.56 1.09
C VAL A 417 -16.97 15.65 0.09
N VAL A 418 -16.45 16.79 0.57
CA VAL A 418 -16.05 17.92 -0.29
C VAL A 418 -14.95 17.48 -1.26
N ALA A 419 -13.92 16.77 -0.81
CA ALA A 419 -12.88 16.25 -1.66
C ALA A 419 -13.41 15.25 -2.69
N GLN A 420 -14.25 14.29 -2.27
CA GLN A 420 -14.85 13.29 -3.15
C GLN A 420 -15.69 13.90 -4.27
N VAL A 421 -16.39 14.99 -3.99
CA VAL A 421 -17.25 15.66 -4.98
C VAL A 421 -16.45 16.62 -5.85
N LEU A 422 -15.64 17.50 -5.26
CA LEU A 422 -15.03 18.62 -5.98
C LEU A 422 -13.69 18.26 -6.66
N LEU A 423 -12.85 17.40 -6.07
CA LEU A 423 -11.56 17.04 -6.71
C LEU A 423 -11.74 16.37 -8.08
N PRO A 424 -12.65 15.41 -8.26
CA PRO A 424 -12.88 14.83 -9.58
C PRO A 424 -13.39 15.81 -10.64
N LEU A 425 -14.06 16.90 -10.23
CA LEU A 425 -14.56 17.94 -11.13
C LEU A 425 -13.45 18.91 -11.56
N LEU A 426 -12.49 19.17 -10.69
CA LEU A 426 -11.39 20.12 -10.92
C LEU A 426 -10.15 19.45 -11.56
N THR A 427 -10.00 18.15 -11.41
CA THR A 427 -8.88 17.38 -11.92
C THR A 427 -9.25 16.71 -13.24
N LYS A 428 -8.36 16.78 -14.21
CA LYS A 428 -8.56 16.09 -15.49
C LYS A 428 -8.42 14.58 -15.29
N PRO A 429 -9.19 13.75 -16.00
CA PRO A 429 -8.92 12.33 -16.04
C PRO A 429 -7.48 12.12 -16.54
N ALA A 430 -6.79 11.17 -15.93
CA ALA A 430 -5.48 10.79 -16.43
C ALA A 430 -5.64 10.41 -17.91
N PRO A 431 -4.87 11.01 -18.83
CA PRO A 431 -4.89 10.58 -20.20
C PRO A 431 -4.64 9.07 -20.21
N LYS A 432 -5.43 8.33 -20.97
CA LYS A 432 -5.19 6.89 -21.18
C LYS A 432 -3.85 6.64 -21.90
N THR A 433 -3.19 7.69 -22.32
CA THR A 433 -1.84 7.70 -22.88
C THR A 433 -0.81 7.75 -21.76
N VAL A 434 -0.01 6.76 -21.72
CA VAL A 434 1.16 6.50 -20.93
C VAL A 434 2.04 7.76 -20.84
N ILE A 435 2.14 8.38 -19.66
CA ILE A 435 3.25 9.30 -19.34
C ILE A 435 4.41 8.41 -18.90
N GLY A 436 5.33 8.27 -19.78
CA GLY A 436 6.37 7.30 -19.94
C GLY A 436 6.11 6.64 -21.27
N ASN A 437 6.97 6.83 -22.24
CA ASN A 437 6.77 6.41 -23.63
C ASN A 437 6.57 4.89 -23.79
N MET A 438 6.72 4.10 -22.72
CA MET A 438 6.66 2.64 -22.75
C MET A 438 5.49 2.07 -21.94
N SER A 439 4.61 1.30 -22.58
CA SER A 439 3.65 0.44 -21.88
C SER A 439 4.40 -0.66 -21.11
N PHE A 440 3.74 -1.30 -20.13
CA PHE A 440 4.32 -2.44 -19.40
C PHE A 440 4.94 -3.48 -20.33
N LYS A 441 4.24 -3.80 -21.41
CA LYS A 441 4.67 -4.80 -22.40
C LYS A 441 5.92 -4.34 -23.16
N VAL A 442 5.91 -3.11 -23.69
CA VAL A 442 7.03 -2.53 -24.47
C VAL A 442 8.27 -2.42 -23.57
N ALA A 443 8.11 -1.93 -22.34
CA ALA A 443 9.22 -1.84 -21.39
C ALA A 443 9.74 -3.22 -20.97
N ARG A 444 8.86 -4.22 -20.81
CA ARG A 444 9.25 -5.60 -20.50
C ARG A 444 10.03 -6.23 -21.66
N ILE A 445 9.59 -6.03 -22.91
CA ILE A 445 10.28 -6.46 -24.12
C ILE A 445 11.68 -5.83 -24.16
N TYR A 446 11.76 -4.51 -24.00
CA TYR A 446 13.03 -3.79 -23.99
C TYR A 446 14.01 -4.32 -22.93
N ILE A 447 13.55 -4.52 -21.70
CA ILE A 447 14.37 -5.07 -20.60
C ILE A 447 14.90 -6.45 -20.98
N LEU A 448 14.05 -7.33 -21.52
CA LEU A 448 14.45 -8.69 -21.89
C LEU A 448 15.47 -8.69 -23.05
N GLU A 449 15.30 -7.83 -24.05
CA GLU A 449 16.26 -7.67 -25.15
C GLU A 449 17.64 -7.23 -24.66
N GLN A 450 17.69 -6.20 -23.80
CA GLN A 450 18.93 -5.71 -23.21
C GLN A 450 19.63 -6.78 -22.33
N VAL A 451 18.85 -7.60 -21.61
CA VAL A 451 19.39 -8.70 -20.81
C VAL A 451 19.96 -9.80 -21.70
N ILE A 452 19.32 -10.13 -22.81
CA ILE A 452 19.83 -11.10 -23.79
C ILE A 452 21.18 -10.59 -24.36
N ASP A 453 21.28 -9.32 -24.71
CA ASP A 453 22.52 -8.70 -25.17
C ASP A 453 23.62 -8.75 -24.11
N TYR A 454 23.28 -8.43 -22.86
CA TYR A 454 24.22 -8.55 -21.75
C TYR A 454 24.72 -9.98 -21.55
N LEU A 455 23.85 -10.98 -21.60
CA LEU A 455 24.21 -12.37 -21.46
C LEU A 455 25.09 -12.84 -22.62
N ASN A 456 24.80 -12.42 -23.85
CA ASN A 456 25.63 -12.72 -25.03
C ASN A 456 27.04 -12.13 -24.89
N GLN A 457 27.17 -10.89 -24.41
CA GLN A 457 28.49 -10.25 -24.19
C GLN A 457 29.33 -10.95 -23.10
N LYS A 458 28.69 -11.55 -22.10
CA LYS A 458 29.33 -12.27 -20.99
C LYS A 458 29.66 -13.74 -21.33
N SER A 459 29.05 -14.27 -22.38
CA SER A 459 29.26 -15.64 -22.83
C SER A 459 30.66 -15.78 -23.43
N THR A 460 31.46 -16.72 -22.90
CA THR A 460 32.76 -17.13 -23.44
C THR A 460 32.65 -18.52 -24.05
N PHE A 461 33.62 -18.93 -24.86
CA PHE A 461 33.60 -20.25 -25.50
C PHE A 461 33.41 -21.41 -24.50
N GLU A 462 34.06 -21.32 -23.32
CA GLU A 462 33.96 -22.34 -22.27
C GLU A 462 32.62 -22.34 -21.53
N THR A 463 31.96 -21.21 -21.48
CA THR A 463 30.68 -21.03 -20.75
C THR A 463 29.47 -20.96 -21.68
N SER A 464 29.66 -20.99 -22.99
CA SER A 464 28.62 -20.77 -24.02
C SER A 464 27.39 -21.66 -23.83
N PHE A 465 27.57 -22.92 -23.45
CA PHE A 465 26.46 -23.85 -23.23
C PHE A 465 25.58 -23.42 -22.02
N LYS A 466 26.22 -22.99 -20.93
CA LYS A 466 25.52 -22.57 -19.71
C LYS A 466 24.74 -21.26 -19.92
N TYR A 467 25.39 -20.30 -20.61
CA TYR A 467 24.75 -19.06 -21.01
C TYR A 467 23.63 -19.29 -22.04
N GLY A 468 23.85 -20.20 -23.01
CA GLY A 468 22.91 -20.55 -24.06
C GLY A 468 21.56 -21.05 -23.50
N ASN A 469 21.56 -21.86 -22.44
CA ASN A 469 20.35 -22.33 -21.79
C ASN A 469 19.56 -21.18 -21.15
N VAL A 470 20.26 -20.26 -20.51
CA VAL A 470 19.60 -19.09 -19.90
C VAL A 470 19.10 -18.12 -20.98
N ILE A 471 19.88 -17.86 -22.01
CA ILE A 471 19.49 -17.01 -23.14
C ILE A 471 18.26 -17.56 -23.85
N LYS A 472 18.18 -18.90 -24.04
CA LYS A 472 16.99 -19.55 -24.61
C LYS A 472 15.73 -19.27 -23.78
N GLU A 473 15.83 -19.40 -22.44
CA GLU A 473 14.70 -19.09 -21.55
C GLU A 473 14.23 -17.65 -21.70
N TYR A 474 15.16 -16.69 -21.86
CA TYR A 474 14.82 -15.29 -22.09
C TYR A 474 14.26 -15.04 -23.49
N HIS A 475 14.74 -15.76 -24.52
CA HIS A 475 14.16 -15.72 -25.86
C HIS A 475 12.71 -16.25 -25.89
N ASP A 476 12.44 -17.33 -25.18
CA ASP A 476 11.09 -17.90 -25.09
C ASP A 476 10.13 -16.93 -24.40
N LYS A 477 10.58 -16.27 -23.31
CA LYS A 477 9.81 -15.19 -22.65
C LYS A 477 9.56 -14.00 -23.59
N LEU A 478 10.55 -13.62 -24.40
CA LEU A 478 10.43 -12.52 -25.36
C LEU A 478 9.48 -12.87 -26.51
N ALA A 479 9.58 -14.08 -27.06
CA ALA A 479 8.70 -14.58 -28.09
C ALA A 479 7.25 -14.59 -27.63
N PHE A 480 6.99 -15.09 -26.42
CA PHE A 480 5.65 -15.06 -25.82
C PHE A 480 5.07 -13.64 -25.73
N LEU A 481 5.87 -12.65 -25.29
CA LEU A 481 5.42 -11.27 -25.21
C LEU A 481 5.16 -10.64 -26.59
N LYS A 482 5.97 -10.94 -27.60
CA LYS A 482 5.80 -10.41 -28.96
C LYS A 482 4.58 -10.99 -29.69
N THR A 483 4.24 -12.25 -29.39
CA THR A 483 3.12 -12.95 -30.04
C THR A 483 1.74 -12.47 -29.56
N VAL A 484 1.63 -11.86 -28.36
CA VAL A 484 0.38 -11.32 -27.81
C VAL A 484 -0.07 -9.98 -28.47
N GLU A 485 0.53 -9.58 -29.59
CA GLU A 485 0.29 -8.25 -30.20
C GLU A 485 -0.86 -8.19 -31.22
N LYS A 486 -1.59 -9.28 -31.43
CA LYS A 486 -2.75 -9.29 -32.34
C LYS A 486 -4.06 -9.24 -31.55
N ASP A 487 -4.73 -8.12 -31.65
CA ASP A 487 -6.13 -7.76 -31.43
C ASP A 487 -6.98 -8.41 -30.31
N ASP A 488 -7.93 -7.62 -29.77
CA ASP A 488 -8.98 -7.99 -28.81
C ASP A 488 -9.81 -9.24 -29.20
N GLU A 489 -9.88 -9.59 -30.48
CA GLU A 489 -10.52 -10.81 -30.97
C GLU A 489 -9.71 -12.07 -30.61
N ASN A 490 -8.40 -12.01 -30.70
CA ASN A 490 -7.50 -13.12 -30.33
C ASN A 490 -7.53 -13.43 -28.83
N SER A 491 -7.79 -12.43 -27.99
CA SER A 491 -7.94 -12.61 -26.55
C SER A 491 -9.19 -13.43 -26.20
N LYS A 492 -10.30 -13.24 -26.91
CA LYS A 492 -11.55 -14.01 -26.71
C LYS A 492 -11.42 -15.45 -27.18
N GLU A 493 -10.74 -15.66 -28.30
CA GLU A 493 -10.50 -17.01 -28.82
C GLU A 493 -9.53 -17.81 -27.94
N LEU A 494 -8.46 -17.17 -27.47
CA LEU A 494 -7.55 -17.77 -26.50
C LEU A 494 -8.29 -18.18 -25.21
N GLU A 495 -9.19 -17.31 -24.73
CA GLU A 495 -10.01 -17.59 -23.57
C GLU A 495 -10.97 -18.77 -23.81
N ARG A 496 -11.55 -18.87 -25.02
CA ARG A 496 -12.40 -20.00 -25.42
C ARG A 496 -11.61 -21.32 -25.42
N LEU A 497 -10.43 -21.33 -26.04
CA LEU A 497 -9.56 -22.51 -26.13
C LEU A 497 -9.03 -22.93 -24.76
N GLN A 498 -8.68 -22.01 -23.89
CA GLN A 498 -8.32 -22.30 -22.50
C GLN A 498 -9.47 -22.95 -21.72
N LYS A 499 -10.72 -22.53 -21.97
CA LYS A 499 -11.92 -23.17 -21.38
C LYS A 499 -12.05 -24.61 -21.83
N ILE A 500 -11.86 -24.87 -23.11
CA ILE A 500 -11.92 -26.23 -23.68
C ILE A 500 -10.84 -27.11 -23.06
N ALA A 501 -9.58 -26.62 -23.04
CA ALA A 501 -8.45 -27.32 -22.47
C ALA A 501 -8.67 -27.66 -20.99
N PHE A 502 -9.14 -26.70 -20.21
CA PHE A 502 -9.47 -26.90 -18.80
C PHE A 502 -10.57 -27.95 -18.56
N ASN A 503 -11.62 -27.94 -19.40
CA ASN A 503 -12.67 -28.97 -19.30
C ASN A 503 -12.15 -30.36 -19.61
N VAL A 504 -11.22 -30.50 -20.58
CA VAL A 504 -10.55 -31.76 -20.89
C VAL A 504 -9.67 -32.21 -19.74
N GLU A 505 -8.86 -31.31 -19.19
CA GLU A 505 -8.03 -31.57 -18.01
C GLU A 505 -8.87 -32.09 -16.84
N THR A 506 -9.98 -31.40 -16.50
CA THR A 506 -10.87 -31.79 -15.42
C THR A 506 -11.49 -33.16 -15.64
N LYS A 507 -11.98 -33.43 -16.85
CA LYS A 507 -12.54 -34.74 -17.20
C LYS A 507 -11.53 -35.87 -17.12
N THR A 508 -10.27 -35.58 -17.56
CA THR A 508 -9.19 -36.57 -17.47
C THR A 508 -8.84 -36.90 -16.01
N LEU A 509 -8.80 -35.87 -15.14
CA LEU A 509 -8.58 -36.09 -13.71
C LEU A 509 -9.76 -36.84 -13.05
N GLU A 510 -11.00 -36.49 -13.42
CA GLU A 510 -12.19 -37.19 -12.93
C GLU A 510 -12.16 -38.69 -13.30
N SER A 511 -11.82 -39.05 -14.56
CA SER A 511 -11.70 -40.42 -14.97
C SER A 511 -10.61 -41.18 -14.21
N LEU A 512 -9.42 -40.57 -14.01
CA LEU A 512 -8.33 -41.17 -13.25
C LEU A 512 -8.67 -41.41 -11.77
N VAL A 513 -9.48 -40.52 -11.19
CA VAL A 513 -9.99 -40.66 -9.81
C VAL A 513 -11.02 -41.79 -9.75
N ASP A 514 -11.93 -41.85 -10.72
CA ASP A 514 -12.98 -42.85 -10.77
C ASP A 514 -12.44 -44.27 -11.02
N GLU A 515 -11.34 -44.36 -11.79
CA GLU A 515 -10.62 -45.61 -12.03
C GLU A 515 -9.68 -46.01 -10.85
N GLY A 516 -9.52 -45.14 -9.84
CA GLY A 516 -8.68 -45.38 -8.67
C GLY A 516 -7.17 -45.33 -8.96
N GLN A 517 -6.78 -44.70 -10.08
CA GLN A 517 -5.39 -44.59 -10.53
C GLN A 517 -4.60 -43.48 -9.87
N ILE A 518 -5.26 -42.57 -9.11
CA ILE A 518 -4.64 -41.44 -8.44
C ILE A 518 -4.85 -41.46 -6.95
N THR A 519 -3.80 -41.29 -6.17
CA THR A 519 -3.82 -41.10 -4.72
C THR A 519 -4.14 -39.68 -4.32
N ASN A 520 -4.66 -39.46 -3.08
CA ASN A 520 -4.95 -38.11 -2.57
C ASN A 520 -3.75 -37.19 -2.56
N SER A 521 -2.56 -37.69 -2.23
CA SER A 521 -1.32 -36.94 -2.20
C SER A 521 -0.90 -36.45 -3.59
N VAL A 522 -1.05 -37.31 -4.59
CA VAL A 522 -0.70 -36.98 -5.99
C VAL A 522 -1.67 -35.97 -6.58
N LEU A 523 -2.99 -36.13 -6.31
CA LEU A 523 -3.98 -35.15 -6.73
C LEU A 523 -3.76 -33.78 -6.09
N GLU A 524 -3.42 -33.74 -4.80
CA GLU A 524 -3.13 -32.49 -4.08
C GLU A 524 -1.86 -31.80 -4.61
N ASN A 525 -0.82 -32.56 -4.90
CA ASN A 525 0.40 -32.06 -5.51
C ASN A 525 0.16 -31.56 -6.94
N TYR A 526 -0.66 -32.28 -7.74
CA TYR A 526 -1.04 -31.85 -9.07
C TYR A 526 -1.82 -30.51 -9.02
N MET A 527 -2.81 -30.39 -8.14
CA MET A 527 -3.61 -29.17 -8.02
C MET A 527 -2.75 -27.96 -7.58
N ARG A 528 -1.85 -28.15 -6.60
CA ARG A 528 -0.90 -27.10 -6.20
C ARG A 528 0.04 -26.71 -7.34
N TYR A 529 0.49 -27.67 -8.12
CA TYR A 529 1.34 -27.42 -9.27
C TYR A 529 0.59 -26.69 -10.39
N ALA A 530 -0.64 -27.14 -10.69
CA ALA A 530 -1.49 -26.48 -11.68
C ALA A 530 -1.83 -25.03 -11.30
N GLU A 531 -2.15 -24.75 -10.02
CA GLU A 531 -2.40 -23.41 -9.51
C GLU A 531 -1.21 -22.46 -9.68
N ARG A 532 0.00 -22.96 -9.64
CA ARG A 532 1.23 -22.20 -9.83
C ARG A 532 1.52 -21.88 -11.29
N THR A 533 0.87 -22.57 -12.23
CA THR A 533 1.11 -22.36 -13.67
C THR A 533 0.33 -21.16 -14.22
N GLN A 534 0.92 -20.51 -15.22
CA GLN A 534 0.43 -19.24 -15.81
C GLN A 534 -1.00 -19.30 -16.34
N VAL A 535 -1.48 -20.50 -16.75
CA VAL A 535 -2.82 -20.72 -17.28
C VAL A 535 -3.93 -20.41 -16.25
N TYR A 536 -3.69 -20.66 -14.97
CA TYR A 536 -4.65 -20.37 -13.91
C TYR A 536 -4.55 -18.94 -13.36
N ARG A 537 -3.43 -18.28 -13.55
CA ARG A 537 -3.20 -16.91 -13.05
C ARG A 537 -4.00 -15.83 -13.79
N GLN A 538 -4.31 -16.07 -15.05
CA GLN A 538 -5.12 -15.16 -15.89
C GLN A 538 -6.63 -15.44 -15.78
N ALA A 539 -7.03 -16.50 -15.07
CA ALA A 539 -8.43 -16.85 -14.90
C ALA A 539 -9.17 -15.90 -13.94
N SER A 540 -10.42 -15.54 -14.27
CA SER A 540 -11.30 -14.73 -13.42
C SER A 540 -11.48 -15.36 -12.02
N LEU A 541 -11.75 -14.54 -10.99
CA LEU A 541 -11.96 -14.98 -9.59
C LEU A 541 -12.99 -16.12 -9.48
N ILE A 542 -14.06 -16.05 -10.28
CA ILE A 542 -15.11 -17.08 -10.33
C ILE A 542 -14.53 -18.43 -10.80
N ARG A 543 -13.65 -18.42 -11.79
CA ARG A 543 -12.98 -19.64 -12.26
C ARG A 543 -12.05 -20.25 -11.24
N ARG A 544 -11.26 -19.41 -10.53
CA ARG A 544 -10.41 -19.89 -9.43
C ARG A 544 -11.26 -20.57 -8.35
N MET A 545 -12.41 -20.01 -8.03
CA MET A 545 -13.33 -20.57 -7.05
C MET A 545 -13.96 -21.89 -7.53
N ILE A 546 -14.31 -22.01 -8.82
CA ILE A 546 -14.83 -23.27 -9.42
C ILE A 546 -13.75 -24.36 -9.40
N VAL A 547 -12.49 -24.02 -9.69
CA VAL A 547 -11.36 -24.97 -9.62
C VAL A 547 -11.15 -25.46 -8.20
N LEU A 548 -11.16 -24.57 -7.20
CA LEU A 548 -11.02 -24.93 -5.79
C LEU A 548 -12.18 -25.81 -5.30
N LEU A 549 -13.43 -25.48 -5.68
CA LEU A 549 -14.61 -26.27 -5.33
C LEU A 549 -14.58 -27.67 -5.97
N ARG A 550 -14.22 -27.76 -7.26
CA ARG A 550 -14.08 -29.06 -7.95
C ARG A 550 -12.91 -29.87 -7.40
N GLY A 551 -11.77 -29.23 -7.10
CA GLY A 551 -10.65 -29.89 -6.44
C GLY A 551 -11.03 -30.45 -5.06
N ALA A 552 -11.82 -29.71 -4.27
CA ALA A 552 -12.34 -30.17 -2.99
C ALA A 552 -13.34 -31.34 -3.13
N LEU A 553 -14.18 -31.34 -4.17
CA LEU A 553 -15.10 -32.43 -4.47
C LEU A 553 -14.37 -33.70 -4.93
N LEU A 554 -13.33 -33.55 -5.78
CA LEU A 554 -12.48 -34.67 -6.19
C LEU A 554 -11.71 -35.25 -4.99
N LYS A 555 -11.17 -34.40 -4.11
CA LYS A 555 -10.51 -34.80 -2.87
C LYS A 555 -11.44 -35.61 -1.95
N ARG A 556 -12.70 -35.20 -1.84
CA ARG A 556 -13.74 -35.98 -1.09
C ARG A 556 -14.02 -37.35 -1.71
N ARG A 557 -14.09 -37.45 -3.04
CA ARG A 557 -14.33 -38.75 -3.75
C ARG A 557 -13.13 -39.71 -3.57
N VAL A 558 -11.89 -39.20 -3.60
CA VAL A 558 -10.71 -40.05 -3.35
C VAL A 558 -10.65 -40.49 -1.89
N GLN A 559 -10.98 -39.61 -0.93
CA GLN A 559 -10.96 -39.90 0.50
C GLN A 559 -12.00 -40.99 0.91
N THR A 560 -13.09 -41.08 0.18
CA THR A 560 -14.11 -42.13 0.42
C THR A 560 -13.74 -43.47 -0.18
N ARG A 561 -12.81 -43.56 -1.13
CA ARG A 561 -12.42 -44.82 -1.81
C ARG A 561 -11.12 -45.45 -1.31
N VAL A 562 -10.23 -44.67 -0.66
CA VAL A 562 -8.87 -45.13 -0.28
C VAL A 562 -8.67 -45.00 1.23
N ASN A 563 -9.01 -46.04 1.97
CA ASN A 563 -8.69 -46.18 3.39
C ASN A 563 -7.33 -46.86 3.67
N SER A 564 -6.48 -47.01 2.66
CA SER A 564 -5.12 -47.59 2.84
C SER A 564 -4.18 -47.10 1.78
N ALA A 565 -3.37 -46.07 2.12
CA ALA A 565 -2.26 -45.64 1.29
C ALA A 565 -0.97 -45.59 2.10
N SER A 566 -0.03 -46.46 1.69
CA SER A 566 1.37 -46.38 2.01
C SER A 566 1.95 -45.04 1.49
N SER A 567 2.79 -44.40 2.29
CA SER A 567 3.54 -43.18 1.89
C SER A 567 4.48 -43.50 0.73
N LEU A 568 4.12 -43.04 -0.46
CA LEU A 568 4.98 -43.12 -1.65
C LEU A 568 6.22 -42.22 -1.46
N SER A 569 7.35 -42.65 -1.98
CA SER A 569 8.57 -41.84 -1.96
C SER A 569 8.42 -40.57 -2.82
N VAL A 570 9.21 -39.54 -2.57
CA VAL A 570 9.17 -38.28 -3.34
C VAL A 570 9.40 -38.54 -4.84
N THR A 571 10.23 -39.50 -5.17
CA THR A 571 10.52 -39.95 -6.55
C THR A 571 9.31 -40.60 -7.21
N ASP A 572 8.57 -41.43 -6.49
CA ASP A 572 7.35 -42.09 -7.01
C ASP A 572 6.22 -41.08 -7.27
N ASN A 573 6.06 -40.11 -6.38
CA ASN A 573 5.11 -39.01 -6.55
C ASN A 573 5.42 -38.17 -7.80
N LEU A 574 6.70 -37.87 -8.08
CA LEU A 574 7.12 -37.12 -9.27
C LEU A 574 6.90 -37.93 -10.57
N MET A 575 7.11 -39.22 -10.54
CA MET A 575 6.84 -40.08 -11.70
C MET A 575 5.34 -40.17 -12.02
N GLU A 576 4.51 -40.32 -11.00
CA GLU A 576 3.05 -40.29 -11.17
C GLU A 576 2.54 -38.95 -11.68
N LEU A 577 3.01 -37.83 -11.12
CA LEU A 577 2.71 -36.48 -11.61
C LEU A 577 3.07 -36.30 -13.08
N ASN A 578 4.22 -36.83 -13.50
CA ASN A 578 4.65 -36.74 -14.89
C ASN A 578 3.76 -37.60 -15.82
N LYS A 579 3.33 -38.80 -15.39
CA LYS A 579 2.36 -39.61 -16.14
C LYS A 579 1.03 -38.87 -16.33
N ILE A 580 0.52 -38.27 -15.26
CA ILE A 580 -0.74 -37.49 -15.30
C ILE A 580 -0.62 -36.31 -16.26
N ASN A 581 0.45 -35.53 -16.16
CA ASN A 581 0.67 -34.39 -17.07
C ASN A 581 0.78 -34.83 -18.53
N LYS A 582 1.46 -35.94 -18.83
CA LYS A 582 1.53 -36.49 -20.18
C LYS A 582 0.15 -36.89 -20.73
N LEU A 583 -0.66 -37.55 -19.91
CA LEU A 583 -2.01 -37.94 -20.31
C LEU A 583 -2.93 -36.72 -20.51
N VAL A 584 -2.87 -35.75 -19.60
CA VAL A 584 -3.62 -34.50 -19.73
C VAL A 584 -3.18 -33.75 -20.98
N HIS A 585 -1.88 -33.60 -21.23
CA HIS A 585 -1.35 -32.97 -22.43
C HIS A 585 -1.86 -33.65 -23.70
N TYR A 586 -1.74 -35.00 -23.78
CA TYR A 586 -2.21 -35.77 -24.92
C TYR A 586 -3.70 -35.55 -25.21
N ASN A 587 -4.54 -35.62 -24.18
CA ASN A 587 -5.99 -35.42 -24.31
C ASN A 587 -6.32 -33.95 -24.70
N VAL A 588 -5.63 -32.99 -24.15
CA VAL A 588 -5.80 -31.57 -24.49
C VAL A 588 -5.40 -31.31 -25.94
N VAL A 589 -4.23 -31.78 -26.37
CA VAL A 589 -3.78 -31.63 -27.75
C VAL A 589 -4.73 -32.33 -28.72
N SER A 590 -5.14 -33.57 -28.44
CA SER A 590 -6.10 -34.33 -29.25
C SER A 590 -7.47 -33.62 -29.38
N ARG A 591 -7.91 -32.94 -28.36
CA ARG A 591 -9.17 -32.17 -28.39
C ARG A 591 -9.00 -30.84 -29.13
N LEU A 592 -7.92 -30.08 -28.84
CA LEU A 592 -7.66 -28.77 -29.46
C LEU A 592 -7.32 -28.89 -30.94
N SER A 593 -6.67 -29.99 -31.38
CA SER A 593 -6.40 -30.22 -32.79
C SER A 593 -7.67 -30.29 -33.63
N LYS A 594 -8.80 -30.72 -33.06
CA LYS A 594 -10.12 -30.72 -33.72
C LYS A 594 -10.78 -29.33 -33.81
N GLU A 595 -10.31 -28.38 -32.99
CA GLU A 595 -10.77 -26.98 -32.95
C GLU A 595 -9.84 -26.05 -33.75
N THR A 596 -8.73 -26.56 -34.29
CA THR A 596 -7.72 -25.76 -34.99
C THR A 596 -8.27 -25.30 -36.35
N THR A 597 -8.21 -23.99 -36.56
CA THR A 597 -8.53 -23.31 -37.82
C THR A 597 -7.29 -22.55 -38.30
N LYS A 598 -7.29 -22.05 -39.54
CA LYS A 598 -6.17 -21.23 -40.07
C LYS A 598 -5.94 -19.96 -39.24
N ASP A 599 -7.00 -19.43 -38.63
CA ASP A 599 -6.97 -18.14 -37.93
C ASP A 599 -6.60 -18.26 -36.44
N ASN A 600 -6.74 -19.45 -35.83
CA ASN A 600 -6.48 -19.68 -34.39
C ASN A 600 -5.32 -20.64 -34.11
N THR A 601 -4.52 -21.00 -35.12
CA THR A 601 -3.39 -21.93 -34.97
C THR A 601 -2.41 -21.50 -33.91
N LEU A 602 -2.20 -20.18 -33.76
CA LEU A 602 -1.29 -19.59 -32.78
C LEU A 602 -1.81 -19.77 -31.35
N GLU A 603 -3.08 -19.45 -31.14
CA GLU A 603 -3.75 -19.55 -29.83
C GLU A 603 -3.84 -21.01 -29.37
N VAL A 604 -4.10 -21.94 -30.31
CA VAL A 604 -4.04 -23.38 -30.03
C VAL A 604 -2.63 -23.80 -29.61
N GLY A 605 -1.60 -23.33 -30.36
CA GLY A 605 -0.20 -23.59 -30.02
C GLY A 605 0.14 -23.10 -28.60
N MET A 606 -0.22 -21.85 -28.26
CA MET A 606 0.02 -21.28 -26.92
C MET A 606 -0.60 -22.09 -25.80
N VAL A 607 -1.83 -22.59 -25.98
CA VAL A 607 -2.49 -23.41 -24.97
C VAL A 607 -1.78 -24.78 -24.84
N CYS A 608 -1.42 -25.42 -25.95
CA CYS A 608 -0.73 -26.71 -25.96
C CYS A 608 0.66 -26.61 -25.33
N ASP A 609 1.43 -25.56 -25.64
CA ASP A 609 2.77 -25.32 -25.07
C ASP A 609 2.71 -25.11 -23.57
N GLY A 610 1.67 -24.45 -23.05
CA GLY A 610 1.45 -24.31 -21.62
C GLY A 610 1.30 -25.65 -20.89
N TYR A 611 0.70 -26.65 -21.53
CA TYR A 611 0.61 -28.02 -20.98
C TYR A 611 1.89 -28.82 -21.19
N LEU A 612 2.64 -28.60 -22.29
CA LEU A 612 3.94 -29.22 -22.55
C LEU A 612 4.98 -28.78 -21.53
N MET A 613 5.05 -27.49 -21.22
CA MET A 613 5.97 -26.93 -20.21
C MET A 613 5.76 -27.55 -18.81
N ARG A 614 4.54 -28.02 -18.49
CA ARG A 614 4.30 -28.72 -17.23
C ARG A 614 4.99 -30.08 -17.18
N ILE A 615 5.17 -30.75 -18.32
CA ILE A 615 5.87 -32.01 -18.44
C ILE A 615 7.38 -31.79 -18.35
N GLU A 616 7.88 -30.78 -19.05
CA GLU A 616 9.33 -30.46 -19.09
C GLU A 616 9.84 -30.08 -17.69
N ASN A 617 9.07 -29.28 -16.94
CA ASN A 617 9.43 -28.85 -15.59
C ASN A 617 9.44 -29.97 -14.55
N LEU A 618 8.78 -31.10 -14.82
CA LEU A 618 8.73 -32.26 -13.93
C LEU A 618 9.67 -33.40 -14.36
N THR A 619 10.27 -33.30 -15.53
CA THR A 619 11.27 -34.29 -15.97
C THR A 619 12.58 -33.97 -15.28
N PRO A 620 13.09 -34.84 -14.37
CA PRO A 620 14.38 -34.58 -13.77
C PRO A 620 15.43 -34.55 -14.90
N SER A 621 16.10 -33.45 -15.06
CA SER A 621 17.35 -33.38 -15.86
C SER A 621 18.46 -34.08 -15.09
N ASN A 622 18.20 -35.33 -14.68
CA ASN A 622 19.14 -36.19 -14.01
C ASN A 622 20.16 -36.64 -15.02
N PHE A 623 21.19 -35.86 -15.17
CA PHE A 623 22.54 -36.36 -15.50
C PHE A 623 23.55 -35.20 -15.61
N PHE A 624 23.26 -34.01 -15.13
CA PHE A 624 24.24 -32.93 -15.11
C PHE A 624 24.62 -32.58 -13.66
N ASN A 625 25.90 -32.73 -13.35
CA ASN A 625 26.57 -32.51 -12.06
C ASN A 625 26.07 -31.28 -11.33
N SER A 626 25.89 -31.38 -10.01
CA SER A 626 25.52 -30.30 -9.08
C SER A 626 26.36 -29.00 -9.21
N ALA A 627 27.65 -29.14 -9.63
CA ALA A 627 28.53 -28.00 -9.93
C ALA A 627 28.11 -27.19 -11.18
N SER A 628 27.27 -27.75 -12.05
CA SER A 628 26.74 -27.06 -13.24
C SER A 628 25.48 -26.25 -12.92
N GLU A 629 24.64 -26.71 -12.00
CA GLU A 629 23.43 -26.04 -11.54
C GLU A 629 23.73 -24.75 -10.79
N ASP A 630 24.69 -24.77 -9.88
CA ASP A 630 25.17 -23.57 -9.15
C ASP A 630 25.61 -22.45 -10.09
N THR A 631 26.23 -22.81 -11.21
CA THR A 631 26.71 -21.83 -12.19
C THR A 631 25.57 -21.25 -13.02
N ILE A 632 24.60 -22.07 -13.44
CA ILE A 632 23.40 -21.62 -14.18
C ILE A 632 22.57 -20.68 -13.31
N THR A 633 22.38 -21.03 -12.04
CA THR A 633 21.68 -20.20 -11.07
C THR A 633 22.37 -18.85 -10.86
N LYS A 634 23.70 -18.83 -10.77
CA LYS A 634 24.47 -17.55 -10.71
C LYS A 634 24.26 -16.70 -11.96
N ILE A 635 24.19 -17.30 -13.13
CA ILE A 635 23.91 -16.59 -14.39
C ILE A 635 22.49 -16.02 -14.37
N LYS A 636 21.49 -16.79 -13.95
CA LYS A 636 20.11 -16.33 -13.82
C LYS A 636 19.98 -15.17 -12.82
N LEU A 637 20.65 -15.24 -11.66
CA LEU A 637 20.65 -14.15 -10.67
C LEU A 637 21.34 -12.89 -11.21
N ASN A 638 22.42 -13.03 -11.99
CA ASN A 638 23.07 -11.90 -12.63
C ASN A 638 22.17 -11.24 -13.70
N ALA A 639 21.43 -12.05 -14.46
CA ALA A 639 20.46 -11.57 -15.42
C ALA A 639 19.31 -10.78 -14.75
N LEU A 640 18.85 -11.20 -13.56
CA LEU A 640 17.86 -10.47 -12.77
C LEU A 640 18.41 -9.15 -12.22
N ARG A 641 19.69 -9.13 -11.79
CA ARG A 641 20.34 -7.87 -11.38
C ARG A 641 20.40 -6.87 -12.52
N GLU A 642 20.69 -7.36 -13.73
CA GLU A 642 20.72 -6.53 -14.94
C GLU A 642 19.32 -6.01 -15.29
N GLN A 643 18.25 -6.82 -15.22
CA GLN A 643 16.89 -6.36 -15.39
C GLN A 643 16.55 -5.19 -14.42
N ARG A 644 16.98 -5.29 -13.17
CA ARG A 644 16.76 -4.23 -12.16
C ARG A 644 17.58 -2.97 -12.45
N ARG A 645 18.78 -3.11 -13.03
CA ARG A 645 19.60 -1.97 -13.45
C ARG A 645 18.92 -1.20 -14.58
N ILE A 646 18.49 -1.91 -15.62
CA ILE A 646 17.80 -1.34 -16.78
C ILE A 646 16.47 -0.69 -16.34
N LEU A 647 15.70 -1.34 -15.48
CA LEU A 647 14.47 -0.76 -14.94
C LEU A 647 14.73 0.55 -14.21
N ARG A 648 15.84 0.67 -13.45
CA ARG A 648 16.21 1.93 -12.80
C ARG A 648 16.54 3.01 -13.82
N GLU A 649 17.29 2.69 -14.86
CA GLU A 649 17.60 3.64 -15.94
C GLU A 649 16.30 4.15 -16.59
N LEU A 650 15.34 3.25 -16.90
CA LEU A 650 14.04 3.63 -17.45
C LEU A 650 13.20 4.51 -16.51
N ILE A 651 13.35 4.34 -15.19
CA ILE A 651 12.71 5.21 -14.19
C ILE A 651 13.41 6.57 -14.13
N ASP A 652 14.75 6.57 -14.09
CA ASP A 652 15.56 7.79 -13.98
C ASP A 652 15.44 8.68 -15.23
N THR A 653 15.18 8.08 -16.40
CA THR A 653 14.92 8.78 -17.68
C THR A 653 13.45 9.15 -17.91
N ASP A 654 12.56 8.87 -16.95
CA ASP A 654 11.11 9.10 -17.06
C ASP A 654 10.47 8.36 -18.27
N GLU A 655 11.07 7.27 -18.78
CA GLU A 655 10.54 6.49 -19.90
C GLU A 655 9.41 5.54 -19.52
N VAL A 656 9.31 5.17 -18.23
CA VAL A 656 8.23 4.35 -17.68
C VAL A 656 7.51 5.08 -16.56
N SER A 657 6.18 4.96 -16.52
CA SER A 657 5.38 5.51 -15.41
C SER A 657 5.63 4.72 -14.11
N GLU A 658 5.42 5.36 -12.95
CA GLU A 658 5.56 4.69 -11.64
C GLU A 658 4.71 3.41 -11.54
N GLY A 659 3.47 3.44 -12.05
CA GLY A 659 2.60 2.26 -12.08
C GLY A 659 3.14 1.13 -12.98
N THR A 660 3.75 1.48 -14.11
CA THR A 660 4.42 0.52 -15.00
C THR A 660 5.69 -0.02 -14.35
N ALA A 661 6.47 0.85 -13.71
CA ALA A 661 7.69 0.48 -12.99
C ALA A 661 7.39 -0.49 -11.84
N LEU A 662 6.29 -0.27 -11.10
CA LEU A 662 5.85 -1.18 -10.04
C LEU A 662 5.54 -2.58 -10.58
N LYS A 663 4.74 -2.66 -11.66
CA LYS A 663 4.39 -3.94 -12.30
C LYS A 663 5.63 -4.67 -12.87
N LEU A 664 6.57 -3.93 -13.45
CA LEU A 664 7.84 -4.49 -13.94
C LEU A 664 8.69 -5.03 -12.79
N ARG A 665 8.76 -4.31 -11.69
CA ARG A 665 9.44 -4.73 -10.47
C ARG A 665 8.83 -5.99 -9.88
N GLU A 666 7.51 -6.07 -9.82
CA GLU A 666 6.79 -7.27 -9.38
C GLU A 666 7.08 -8.48 -10.29
N ALA A 667 7.12 -8.28 -11.61
CA ALA A 667 7.44 -9.34 -12.56
C ALA A 667 8.88 -9.86 -12.40
N ILE A 668 9.86 -8.96 -12.19
CA ILE A 668 11.27 -9.33 -11.94
C ILE A 668 11.40 -10.07 -10.59
N ASN A 669 10.69 -9.62 -9.57
CA ASN A 669 10.69 -10.26 -8.26
C ASN A 669 10.07 -11.65 -8.31
N TYR A 670 9.04 -11.83 -9.13
CA TYR A 670 8.45 -13.15 -9.37
C TYR A 670 9.44 -14.11 -10.06
N ASP A 671 10.14 -13.64 -11.09
CA ASP A 671 11.18 -14.45 -11.75
C ASP A 671 12.27 -14.90 -10.75
N GLU A 672 12.67 -14.03 -9.81
CA GLU A 672 13.64 -14.37 -8.77
C GLU A 672 13.10 -15.44 -7.80
N MET A 673 11.84 -15.30 -7.37
CA MET A 673 11.23 -16.27 -6.45
C MET A 673 11.18 -17.67 -7.06
N VAL A 674 10.87 -17.78 -8.35
CA VAL A 674 10.89 -19.07 -9.08
C VAL A 674 12.28 -19.69 -9.10
N ILE A 675 13.33 -18.88 -9.25
CA ILE A 675 14.72 -19.36 -9.26
C ILE A 675 15.13 -19.82 -7.86
N VAL A 676 14.80 -19.07 -6.82
CA VAL A 676 15.15 -19.40 -5.43
C VAL A 676 14.40 -20.64 -4.93
N ASP A 677 13.10 -20.77 -5.26
CA ASP A 677 12.30 -21.96 -4.91
C ASP A 677 12.82 -23.23 -5.62
N SER A 678 13.52 -23.11 -6.75
CA SER A 678 14.16 -24.25 -7.42
C SER A 678 15.46 -24.70 -6.74
N MET A 679 16.01 -23.89 -5.80
CA MET A 679 17.26 -24.19 -5.06
C MET A 679 16.99 -24.88 -3.70
N THR A 680 15.73 -24.77 -3.18
CA THR A 680 15.29 -25.43 -1.95
C THR A 680 14.57 -26.73 -2.26
#